data_0ca6ab846d1af73a3b92af0d4e692b1b
#
_entry.id   0ca6ab846d1af73a3b92af0d4e692b1b
#
_cell.length_a   1.000
_cell.length_b   1.000
_cell.length_c   1.000
_cell.angle_alpha   90.00
_cell.angle_beta   90.00
_cell.angle_gamma   90.00
#
_symmetry.space_group_name_H-M   'P 1'
#
loop_
_entity.id
_entity.type
_entity.pdbx_description
1 polymer ?
#
loop_
_entity_poly.entity_id
_entity_poly.type
_entity_poly.pdbx_seq_one_letter_code
_entity_poly.pdbx_strand_id
1 'polypeptide(L)'
;MSEIDKSLPNVEQEIKLPSEEEIVEASQENIEEAQGAQDVQVTQEEDGGATISFDPEAINQPGTNEHFDNLADLLPEEVLGRLGSDLYENYTQYKASRKDWEDGYTKGLDLLGFKYETRSQPFSNASGATHPVLAEAVTQFQAQAYKELLPATGPVHTQIMGVPTRQKEDQAKRVKNFMNYQLMNKMKEYEPEFDQLLFYLPLSGSAFKKVYYDELLDRAVSKFVPADDLIVPYTATSLEDAESIVHVLKISENDLRKKQVSGFYRDIEITPGYSQETEVEKKERELEGTRKTRDEQMFTILEFHTNIDLEGFEDKDEEQNPTGIKLPYIVTIDTGSKEVLSIRRNYKAEDPLKNKIEYFTHFKFLPGLGFYGFGLIHMIGGLSRTATNALRQLLDAGTFSNMPAGFKQRGIRVRDEAQSIQPGEFRDVDAPGGNIRDAFMPLPFKEPSATLLQLMGIVVQAGQRFAAIADMQVGDGNQQAAVGTTIALLERGSRVMSAIHKRLYVALKKEFTLLADVFKTYLPPEYPYDVVGGQRNIKVADFDDKVDILPVADPNIFSQSQRISLAQTELQLAMSNPQMHNLYEAYRDMYEAIGVKNIDQILPPPQQPMPMDPAAENIMAMSGKPFQAFKGQDHRAHITSHLNFMATNMVKNNPMIMAALQKNIFEHISLMAQEQLEIEFREEIQQLMQLQQMAQMNPAMGQSPEVQQQIMQLSMAIEARKAKLISDMTQEFKEEEAKIMGDFGNDPVAKLKARELDLRAMDNEQKRMQADARLNLDKSRAMMNQDLQEEKLDQNEELAKLRANTSIEKTILGKTLXXXXYEKN
;
A
#
# COMPACT_ATOMS: atom_id res chain seq x y z
N MET A 1 50.45 -9.66 6.74
CA MET A 1 50.50 -9.72 8.20
C MET A 1 50.41 -8.31 8.76
N SER A 2 49.25 -7.91 9.21
CA SER A 2 49.02 -6.58 9.77
C SER A 2 49.29 -6.63 11.28
N GLU A 3 50.06 -5.68 11.75
CA GLU A 3 50.35 -5.53 13.18
C GLU A 3 49.07 -5.24 13.98
N ILE A 4 48.84 -6.02 15.02
CA ILE A 4 47.72 -5.83 15.96
C ILE A 4 48.15 -4.75 16.96
N ASP A 5 47.35 -3.73 17.10
CA ASP A 5 47.54 -2.64 18.03
C ASP A 5 47.47 -3.16 19.49
N LYS A 6 48.52 -2.99 20.25
CA LYS A 6 48.69 -3.47 21.65
C LYS A 6 48.33 -2.40 22.68
N SER A 7 47.47 -1.44 22.37
CA SER A 7 47.23 -0.31 23.28
C SER A 7 45.97 -0.42 24.13
N LEU A 8 45.34 -1.60 24.23
CA LEU A 8 44.20 -1.81 25.13
C LEU A 8 44.66 -2.26 26.51
N PRO A 9 44.22 -1.59 27.57
CA PRO A 9 44.58 -2.04 28.95
C PRO A 9 43.92 -3.38 29.27
N ASN A 10 44.72 -4.30 29.81
CA ASN A 10 44.24 -5.57 30.32
C ASN A 10 43.46 -5.30 31.61
N VAL A 11 42.13 -5.34 31.49
CA VAL A 11 41.26 -5.35 32.69
C VAL A 11 41.02 -6.81 33.04
N GLU A 12 41.93 -7.40 33.80
CA GLU A 12 41.67 -8.65 34.50
C GLU A 12 40.78 -8.31 35.72
N GLN A 13 39.47 -8.17 35.47
CA GLN A 13 38.49 -8.29 36.54
C GLN A 13 38.26 -9.78 36.76
N GLU A 14 38.76 -10.32 37.87
CA GLU A 14 38.32 -11.62 38.39
C GLU A 14 36.81 -11.51 38.64
N ILE A 15 36.01 -12.12 37.78
CA ILE A 15 34.58 -12.30 38.05
C ILE A 15 34.51 -13.35 39.15
N LYS A 16 34.31 -12.92 40.38
CA LYS A 16 33.94 -13.82 41.46
C LYS A 16 32.54 -14.33 41.16
N LEU A 17 32.45 -15.60 40.84
CA LEU A 17 31.16 -16.27 40.79
C LEU A 17 30.61 -16.29 42.23
N PRO A 18 29.34 -15.97 42.43
CA PRO A 18 28.72 -16.02 43.76
C PRO A 18 28.76 -17.44 44.29
N SER A 19 28.88 -17.56 45.62
CA SER A 19 28.86 -18.87 46.28
C SER A 19 27.51 -19.54 46.14
N GLU A 20 27.51 -20.88 46.31
CA GLU A 20 26.25 -21.66 46.25
C GLU A 20 25.21 -21.11 47.25
N GLU A 21 25.68 -20.62 48.42
CA GLU A 21 24.78 -20.03 49.41
C GLU A 21 24.18 -18.70 48.94
N GLU A 22 24.98 -17.84 48.29
CA GLU A 22 24.51 -16.56 47.72
C GLU A 22 23.53 -16.77 46.57
N ILE A 23 23.71 -17.82 45.74
CA ILE A 23 22.79 -18.19 44.66
C ILE A 23 21.46 -18.70 45.24
N VAL A 24 21.53 -19.49 46.35
CA VAL A 24 20.31 -20.01 47.01
C VAL A 24 19.54 -18.88 47.71
N GLU A 25 20.25 -17.93 48.37
CA GLU A 25 19.61 -16.75 48.99
C GLU A 25 18.92 -15.86 47.92
N ALA A 26 19.63 -15.55 46.85
CA ALA A 26 19.09 -14.73 45.76
C ALA A 26 17.90 -15.44 45.06
N SER A 27 17.94 -16.76 44.98
CA SER A 27 16.83 -17.55 44.45
C SER A 27 15.61 -17.52 45.36
N GLN A 28 15.86 -17.58 46.69
CA GLN A 28 14.78 -17.52 47.70
C GLN A 28 14.13 -16.14 47.76
N GLU A 29 14.94 -15.05 47.69
CA GLU A 29 14.39 -13.68 47.60
C GLU A 29 13.50 -13.49 46.35
N ASN A 30 13.94 -13.98 45.19
CA ASN A 30 13.18 -13.91 43.94
C ASN A 30 11.89 -14.74 44.02
N ILE A 31 11.93 -15.89 44.72
CA ILE A 31 10.74 -16.74 44.92
C ILE A 31 9.74 -16.04 45.88
N GLU A 32 10.26 -15.39 46.95
CA GLU A 32 9.40 -14.63 47.86
C GLU A 32 8.76 -13.40 47.21
N GLU A 33 9.53 -12.70 46.34
CA GLU A 33 9.00 -11.58 45.53
C GLU A 33 7.93 -12.06 44.53
N ALA A 34 8.17 -13.21 43.91
CA ALA A 34 7.20 -13.80 42.98
C ALA A 34 5.92 -14.29 43.68
N GLN A 35 6.06 -14.85 44.88
CA GLN A 35 4.88 -15.29 45.68
C GLN A 35 4.06 -14.10 46.23
N GLY A 36 4.65 -12.91 46.28
CA GLY A 36 3.93 -11.70 46.65
C GLY A 36 3.05 -11.10 45.53
N ALA A 37 3.24 -11.53 44.31
CA ALA A 37 2.37 -11.16 43.19
C ALA A 37 1.16 -12.12 43.16
N GLN A 38 -0.01 -11.60 43.13
CA GLN A 38 -1.29 -12.39 43.28
C GLN A 38 -1.52 -13.42 42.16
N ASP A 39 -0.68 -13.48 41.11
CA ASP A 39 -0.96 -14.20 39.87
C ASP A 39 0.16 -15.23 39.51
N VAL A 40 0.98 -15.68 40.45
CA VAL A 40 2.13 -16.57 40.14
C VAL A 40 2.13 -17.77 41.13
N GLN A 41 2.07 -18.99 40.58
CA GLN A 41 2.30 -20.22 41.39
C GLN A 41 3.72 -20.74 41.11
N VAL A 42 4.49 -20.92 42.17
CA VAL A 42 5.85 -21.47 42.12
C VAL A 42 5.81 -22.89 42.71
N THR A 43 6.11 -23.90 41.90
CA THR A 43 6.21 -25.29 42.33
C THR A 43 7.68 -25.70 42.37
N GLN A 44 8.18 -26.04 43.54
CA GLN A 44 9.54 -26.58 43.69
C GLN A 44 9.57 -28.05 43.28
N GLU A 45 10.54 -28.40 42.45
CA GLU A 45 10.75 -29.78 41.98
C GLU A 45 11.79 -30.50 42.84
N GLU A 46 11.72 -31.84 42.89
CA GLU A 46 12.60 -32.68 43.76
C GLU A 46 14.09 -32.60 43.39
N ASP A 47 14.44 -32.05 42.22
CA ASP A 47 15.82 -31.90 41.75
C ASP A 47 16.43 -30.54 42.13
N GLY A 48 15.71 -29.71 42.88
CA GLY A 48 16.17 -28.39 43.33
C GLY A 48 15.85 -27.24 42.38
N GLY A 49 15.19 -27.54 41.27
CA GLY A 49 14.66 -26.53 40.36
C GLY A 49 13.30 -25.99 40.84
N ALA A 50 12.90 -24.84 40.33
CA ALA A 50 11.58 -24.27 40.58
C ALA A 50 10.90 -23.94 39.27
N THR A 51 9.71 -24.49 39.05
CA THR A 51 8.87 -24.14 37.91
C THR A 51 7.92 -23.04 38.35
N ILE A 52 8.07 -21.90 37.67
CA ILE A 52 7.20 -20.73 37.87
C ILE A 52 6.04 -20.86 36.89
N SER A 53 4.87 -21.15 37.40
CA SER A 53 3.62 -21.16 36.60
C SER A 53 2.91 -19.85 36.84
N PHE A 54 2.83 -19.05 35.78
CA PHE A 54 1.93 -17.91 35.78
C PHE A 54 0.47 -18.45 35.81
N ASP A 55 -0.44 -17.68 36.40
CA ASP A 55 -1.85 -18.04 36.51
C ASP A 55 -2.34 -18.73 35.23
N PRO A 56 -2.91 -19.94 35.32
CA PRO A 56 -3.48 -20.63 34.16
C PRO A 56 -4.56 -19.81 33.45
N GLU A 57 -5.26 -18.90 34.15
CA GLU A 57 -6.21 -17.96 33.54
C GLU A 57 -5.51 -16.78 32.87
N ALA A 58 -4.31 -16.41 33.30
CA ALA A 58 -3.49 -15.38 32.65
C ALA A 58 -2.66 -15.93 31.50
N ILE A 59 -2.45 -17.24 31.43
CA ILE A 59 -1.78 -17.92 30.31
C ILE A 59 -2.76 -18.07 29.11
N ASN A 60 -4.05 -17.94 29.36
CA ASN A 60 -5.06 -17.79 28.31
C ASN A 60 -4.96 -16.39 27.68
N GLN A 61 -3.80 -16.05 27.17
CA GLN A 61 -3.59 -14.89 26.30
C GLN A 61 -4.27 -15.10 24.95
N PRO A 62 -4.48 -14.02 24.18
CA PRO A 62 -5.27 -14.09 22.94
C PRO A 62 -4.70 -15.02 21.85
N GLY A 63 -4.68 -16.27 22.09
CA GLY A 63 -4.24 -17.38 21.25
C GLY A 63 -4.75 -18.72 21.77
N THR A 64 -5.12 -18.77 23.03
CA THR A 64 -5.69 -19.97 23.66
C THR A 64 -7.10 -19.69 24.20
N ASN A 65 -7.85 -18.84 23.48
CA ASN A 65 -9.22 -18.57 23.83
C ASN A 65 -10.08 -19.78 23.46
N GLU A 66 -10.63 -20.49 24.42
CA GLU A 66 -11.51 -21.67 24.25
C GLU A 66 -12.62 -21.43 23.22
N HIS A 67 -12.99 -20.17 23.00
CA HIS A 67 -13.97 -19.78 22.02
C HIS A 67 -13.55 -20.16 20.58
N PHE A 68 -12.26 -20.09 20.26
CA PHE A 68 -11.73 -20.38 18.91
C PHE A 68 -11.10 -21.77 18.78
N ASP A 69 -11.27 -22.62 19.79
CA ASP A 69 -10.80 -24.02 19.75
C ASP A 69 -11.49 -24.82 18.65
N ASN A 70 -10.84 -25.90 18.23
CA ASN A 70 -11.37 -26.79 17.20
C ASN A 70 -12.51 -27.62 17.78
N LEU A 71 -13.76 -27.27 17.50
CA LEU A 71 -14.94 -27.95 17.97
C LEU A 71 -15.07 -29.38 17.40
N ALA A 72 -14.38 -29.66 16.31
CA ALA A 72 -14.40 -31.00 15.70
C ALA A 72 -13.79 -32.08 16.60
N ASP A 73 -12.91 -31.69 17.54
CA ASP A 73 -12.32 -32.61 18.51
C ASP A 73 -13.33 -33.00 19.62
N LEU A 74 -14.41 -32.23 19.77
CA LEU A 74 -15.41 -32.42 20.83
C LEU A 74 -16.66 -33.15 20.33
N LEU A 75 -16.83 -33.28 19.01
CA LEU A 75 -18.06 -33.81 18.39
C LEU A 75 -17.94 -35.29 18.06
N PRO A 76 -19.06 -36.05 18.13
CA PRO A 76 -19.05 -37.45 17.70
C PRO A 76 -18.74 -37.61 16.21
N GLU A 77 -18.03 -38.68 15.85
CA GLU A 77 -17.69 -39.00 14.46
C GLU A 77 -18.92 -39.14 13.54
N GLU A 78 -20.06 -39.58 14.06
CA GLU A 78 -21.31 -39.69 13.31
C GLU A 78 -21.82 -38.32 12.84
N VAL A 79 -21.71 -37.30 13.72
CA VAL A 79 -22.11 -35.91 13.41
C VAL A 79 -21.15 -35.32 12.39
N LEU A 80 -19.85 -35.54 12.60
CA LEU A 80 -18.80 -35.05 11.69
C LEU A 80 -18.94 -35.64 10.29
N GLY A 81 -19.19 -36.97 10.19
CA GLY A 81 -19.35 -37.67 8.92
C GLY A 81 -20.58 -37.19 8.14
N ARG A 82 -21.71 -36.90 8.83
CA ARG A 82 -22.89 -36.31 8.19
C ARG A 82 -22.57 -34.92 7.69
N LEU A 83 -22.01 -34.08 8.56
CA LEU A 83 -21.65 -32.67 8.22
C LEU A 83 -20.70 -32.60 7.03
N GLY A 84 -19.65 -33.44 7.03
CA GLY A 84 -18.67 -33.48 5.92
C GLY A 84 -19.33 -33.87 4.59
N SER A 85 -20.22 -34.88 4.62
CA SER A 85 -20.95 -35.31 3.43
C SER A 85 -21.91 -34.26 2.90
N ASP A 86 -22.67 -33.59 3.78
CA ASP A 86 -23.61 -32.52 3.42
C ASP A 86 -22.88 -31.32 2.81
N LEU A 87 -21.78 -30.91 3.42
CA LEU A 87 -20.97 -29.79 2.93
C LEU A 87 -20.33 -30.11 1.57
N TYR A 88 -19.85 -31.34 1.39
CA TYR A 88 -19.29 -31.76 0.11
C TYR A 88 -20.37 -31.78 -0.99
N GLU A 89 -21.60 -32.22 -0.68
CA GLU A 89 -22.72 -32.15 -1.61
C GLU A 89 -23.04 -30.69 -1.99
N ASN A 90 -23.10 -29.80 -1.00
CA ASN A 90 -23.30 -28.35 -1.23
C ASN A 90 -22.23 -27.77 -2.17
N TYR A 91 -20.95 -28.09 -1.91
CA TYR A 91 -19.84 -27.68 -2.77
C TYR A 91 -20.06 -28.12 -4.21
N THR A 92 -20.46 -29.39 -4.39
CA THR A 92 -20.69 -29.98 -5.73
C THR A 92 -21.81 -29.23 -6.47
N GLN A 93 -22.90 -28.90 -5.75
CA GLN A 93 -24.04 -28.13 -6.29
C GLN A 93 -23.61 -26.71 -6.66
N TYR A 94 -22.86 -26.03 -5.77
CA TYR A 94 -22.39 -24.65 -6.02
C TYR A 94 -21.44 -24.62 -7.22
N LYS A 95 -20.53 -25.57 -7.31
CA LYS A 95 -19.60 -25.70 -8.45
C LYS A 95 -20.35 -25.95 -9.77
N ALA A 96 -21.35 -26.84 -9.72
CA ALA A 96 -22.17 -27.14 -10.91
C ALA A 96 -22.93 -25.90 -11.39
N SER A 97 -23.38 -25.04 -10.49
CA SER A 97 -24.16 -23.82 -10.82
C SER A 97 -23.36 -22.80 -11.63
N ARG A 98 -22.01 -22.82 -11.55
CA ARG A 98 -21.12 -21.86 -12.26
C ARG A 98 -20.37 -22.50 -13.42
N LYS A 99 -20.72 -23.71 -13.84
CA LYS A 99 -20.00 -24.48 -14.88
C LYS A 99 -19.89 -23.69 -16.19
N ASP A 100 -20.98 -23.01 -16.63
CA ASP A 100 -20.98 -22.23 -17.88
C ASP A 100 -19.97 -21.07 -17.81
N TRP A 101 -19.79 -20.48 -16.63
CA TRP A 101 -18.76 -19.45 -16.39
C TRP A 101 -17.35 -20.04 -16.54
N GLU A 102 -17.09 -21.20 -15.88
CA GLU A 102 -15.79 -21.90 -15.97
C GLU A 102 -15.46 -22.29 -17.43
N ASP A 103 -16.45 -22.84 -18.15
CA ASP A 103 -16.31 -23.22 -19.57
C ASP A 103 -16.00 -21.97 -20.44
N GLY A 104 -16.66 -20.86 -20.16
CA GLY A 104 -16.44 -19.59 -20.86
C GLY A 104 -15.04 -19.05 -20.61
N TYR A 105 -14.60 -19.10 -19.37
CA TYR A 105 -13.27 -18.65 -18.93
C TYR A 105 -12.17 -19.54 -19.58
N THR A 106 -12.31 -20.87 -19.52
CA THR A 106 -11.37 -21.84 -20.11
C THR A 106 -11.18 -21.60 -21.61
N LYS A 107 -12.30 -21.42 -22.33
CA LYS A 107 -12.27 -21.11 -23.78
C LYS A 107 -11.69 -19.74 -24.07
N GLY A 108 -11.82 -18.81 -23.13
CA GLY A 108 -11.27 -17.46 -23.22
C GLY A 108 -9.75 -17.44 -23.08
N LEU A 109 -9.19 -18.31 -22.25
CA LEU A 109 -7.74 -18.41 -22.04
C LEU A 109 -6.98 -18.74 -23.33
N ASP A 110 -7.57 -19.50 -24.26
CA ASP A 110 -6.98 -19.78 -25.58
C ASP A 110 -6.71 -18.51 -26.39
N LEU A 111 -7.49 -17.46 -26.15
CA LEU A 111 -7.39 -16.20 -26.90
C LEU A 111 -6.20 -15.33 -26.46
N LEU A 112 -5.50 -15.72 -25.38
CA LEU A 112 -4.25 -15.05 -24.97
C LEU A 112 -3.12 -15.32 -25.98
N GLY A 113 -3.14 -16.49 -26.65
CA GLY A 113 -2.17 -16.80 -27.69
C GLY A 113 -0.76 -17.12 -27.18
N PHE A 114 -0.62 -17.48 -25.89
CA PHE A 114 0.68 -17.80 -25.30
C PHE A 114 1.24 -19.13 -25.81
N LYS A 115 0.39 -19.96 -26.41
CA LYS A 115 0.79 -21.24 -27.02
C LYS A 115 0.39 -21.27 -28.49
N TYR A 116 1.33 -21.65 -29.37
CA TYR A 116 1.04 -21.88 -30.78
C TYR A 116 0.23 -23.18 -30.92
N GLU A 117 -0.97 -23.09 -31.49
CA GLU A 117 -1.89 -24.21 -31.62
C GLU A 117 -1.51 -25.07 -32.85
N THR A 118 -1.24 -26.35 -32.68
CA THR A 118 -1.03 -27.26 -33.80
C THR A 118 -2.37 -27.72 -34.36
N ARG A 119 -2.68 -27.33 -35.60
CA ARG A 119 -3.97 -27.59 -36.23
C ARG A 119 -3.84 -28.61 -37.36
N SER A 120 -4.82 -29.50 -37.39
CA SER A 120 -4.97 -30.51 -38.47
C SER A 120 -6.09 -30.16 -39.43
N GLN A 121 -6.89 -29.13 -39.13
CA GLN A 121 -8.01 -28.63 -39.93
C GLN A 121 -7.75 -27.16 -40.31
N PRO A 122 -8.06 -26.74 -41.56
CA PRO A 122 -8.62 -27.50 -42.70
C PRO A 122 -7.60 -28.43 -43.39
N PHE A 123 -6.30 -28.31 -43.07
CA PHE A 123 -5.25 -29.22 -43.59
C PHE A 123 -4.16 -29.35 -42.52
N SER A 124 -3.33 -30.37 -42.64
CA SER A 124 -2.22 -30.65 -41.67
C SER A 124 -1.25 -29.46 -41.65
N ASN A 125 -0.93 -29.04 -40.47
CA ASN A 125 -0.09 -27.84 -40.18
C ASN A 125 -0.70 -26.51 -40.68
N ALA A 126 -2.03 -26.40 -40.69
CA ALA A 126 -2.73 -25.12 -40.85
C ALA A 126 -2.33 -24.13 -39.75
N SER A 127 -2.37 -22.87 -40.05
CA SER A 127 -1.89 -21.82 -39.12
C SER A 127 -2.57 -21.87 -37.74
N GLY A 128 -1.78 -22.01 -36.71
CA GLY A 128 -2.18 -21.96 -35.29
C GLY A 128 -2.02 -20.60 -34.63
N ALA A 129 -1.73 -19.56 -35.42
CA ALA A 129 -1.51 -18.22 -34.90
C ALA A 129 -2.77 -17.68 -34.22
N THR A 130 -2.59 -16.98 -33.10
CA THR A 130 -3.66 -16.27 -32.37
C THR A 130 -3.37 -14.77 -32.42
N HIS A 131 -4.38 -13.97 -32.73
CA HIS A 131 -4.23 -12.53 -32.72
C HIS A 131 -4.18 -12.02 -31.28
N PRO A 132 -3.14 -11.26 -30.85
CA PRO A 132 -2.88 -10.96 -29.43
C PRO A 132 -3.71 -9.82 -28.85
N VAL A 133 -4.87 -9.44 -29.43
CA VAL A 133 -5.65 -8.27 -28.99
C VAL A 133 -6.09 -8.40 -27.51
N LEU A 134 -6.43 -9.61 -27.05
CA LEU A 134 -6.79 -9.85 -25.65
C LEU A 134 -5.56 -9.75 -24.73
N ALA A 135 -4.45 -10.37 -25.11
CA ALA A 135 -3.21 -10.33 -24.31
C ALA A 135 -2.68 -8.90 -24.19
N GLU A 136 -2.73 -8.13 -25.31
CA GLU A 136 -2.36 -6.71 -25.34
C GLU A 136 -3.21 -5.90 -24.32
N ALA A 137 -4.53 -6.10 -24.34
CA ALA A 137 -5.45 -5.41 -23.44
C ALA A 137 -5.18 -5.73 -21.96
N VAL A 138 -4.95 -7.00 -21.64
CA VAL A 138 -4.68 -7.46 -20.27
C VAL A 138 -3.35 -6.90 -19.75
N THR A 139 -2.28 -6.99 -20.56
CA THR A 139 -0.95 -6.53 -20.13
C THR A 139 -0.88 -5.02 -19.99
N GLN A 140 -1.58 -4.27 -20.84
CA GLN A 140 -1.65 -2.81 -20.71
C GLN A 140 -2.40 -2.39 -19.44
N PHE A 141 -3.53 -3.04 -19.15
CA PHE A 141 -4.26 -2.78 -17.90
C PHE A 141 -3.38 -3.08 -16.68
N GLN A 142 -2.75 -4.26 -16.65
CA GLN A 142 -1.86 -4.68 -15.55
C GLN A 142 -0.75 -3.64 -15.32
N ALA A 143 -0.02 -3.29 -16.37
CA ALA A 143 1.12 -2.36 -16.29
C ALA A 143 0.70 -0.98 -15.75
N GLN A 144 -0.45 -0.50 -16.19
CA GLN A 144 -0.98 0.80 -15.74
C GLN A 144 -1.48 0.72 -14.29
N ALA A 145 -2.33 -0.25 -13.98
CA ALA A 145 -2.93 -0.41 -12.66
C ALA A 145 -1.87 -0.66 -11.58
N TYR A 146 -0.88 -1.48 -11.88
CA TYR A 146 0.23 -1.79 -10.97
C TYR A 146 0.96 -0.53 -10.52
N LYS A 147 1.34 0.32 -11.48
CA LYS A 147 2.06 1.56 -11.20
C LYS A 147 1.23 2.54 -10.36
N GLU A 148 -0.09 2.58 -10.61
CA GLU A 148 -0.99 3.55 -9.94
C GLU A 148 -1.43 3.10 -8.55
N LEU A 149 -1.71 1.79 -8.38
CA LEU A 149 -2.25 1.26 -7.13
C LEU A 149 -1.16 0.92 -6.10
N LEU A 150 0.08 0.67 -6.56
CA LEU A 150 1.24 0.41 -5.69
C LEU A 150 2.33 1.46 -5.89
N PRO A 151 2.12 2.70 -5.42
CA PRO A 151 3.19 3.69 -5.49
C PRO A 151 4.35 3.35 -4.53
N ALA A 152 5.54 3.83 -4.85
CA ALA A 152 6.77 3.55 -4.09
C ALA A 152 6.70 4.04 -2.63
N THR A 153 5.82 4.98 -2.32
CA THR A 153 5.57 5.49 -0.96
C THR A 153 4.66 4.59 -0.13
N GLY A 154 4.10 3.57 -0.76
CA GLY A 154 3.13 2.63 -0.17
C GLY A 154 1.68 2.93 -0.55
N PRO A 155 0.82 1.90 -0.57
CA PRO A 155 -0.55 2.06 -1.06
C PRO A 155 -1.55 2.64 -0.06
N VAL A 156 -1.17 2.81 1.22
CA VAL A 156 -2.09 3.22 2.30
C VAL A 156 -1.99 4.71 2.58
N HIS A 157 -3.14 5.37 2.64
CA HIS A 157 -3.35 6.73 3.12
C HIS A 157 -4.35 6.69 4.28
N THR A 158 -4.34 7.71 5.15
CA THR A 158 -5.26 7.79 6.28
C THR A 158 -5.99 9.14 6.30
N GLN A 159 -7.27 9.11 6.64
CA GLN A 159 -8.11 10.29 6.76
C GLN A 159 -8.76 10.32 8.15
N ILE A 160 -8.75 11.47 8.79
CA ILE A 160 -9.32 11.64 10.14
C ILE A 160 -10.84 11.86 10.00
N MET A 161 -11.60 11.05 10.72
CA MET A 161 -13.05 11.21 10.81
C MET A 161 -13.38 12.21 11.92
N GLY A 162 -14.13 13.27 11.58
CA GLY A 162 -14.53 14.33 12.51
C GLY A 162 -13.51 15.48 12.56
N VAL A 163 -13.46 16.16 13.70
CA VAL A 163 -12.60 17.35 13.87
C VAL A 163 -11.13 16.92 14.02
N PRO A 164 -10.24 17.39 13.16
CA PRO A 164 -8.81 17.07 13.29
C PRO A 164 -8.23 17.71 14.55
N THR A 165 -7.56 16.89 15.34
CA THR A 165 -6.76 17.35 16.46
C THR A 165 -5.34 16.84 16.25
N ARG A 166 -4.35 17.52 16.83
CA ARG A 166 -2.95 17.15 16.71
C ARG A 166 -2.70 15.68 17.09
N GLN A 167 -3.34 15.20 18.16
CA GLN A 167 -3.22 13.81 18.61
C GLN A 167 -3.71 12.83 17.55
N LYS A 168 -4.86 13.14 16.91
CA LYS A 168 -5.41 12.32 15.82
C LYS A 168 -4.53 12.37 14.56
N GLU A 169 -3.91 13.53 14.26
CA GLU A 169 -2.99 13.66 13.13
C GLU A 169 -1.75 12.78 13.33
N ASP A 170 -1.18 12.80 14.53
CA ASP A 170 -0.03 11.95 14.87
C ASP A 170 -0.42 10.46 14.85
N GLN A 171 -1.61 10.12 15.34
CA GLN A 171 -2.18 8.77 15.28
C GLN A 171 -2.33 8.30 13.83
N ALA A 172 -2.96 9.11 12.98
CA ALA A 172 -3.16 8.80 11.56
C ALA A 172 -1.83 8.58 10.83
N LYS A 173 -0.81 9.42 11.14
CA LYS A 173 0.55 9.26 10.60
C LYS A 173 1.19 7.94 11.05
N ARG A 174 1.03 7.54 12.32
CA ARG A 174 1.57 6.28 12.83
C ARG A 174 0.91 5.10 12.12
N VAL A 175 -0.43 5.09 12.00
CA VAL A 175 -1.19 4.02 11.31
C VAL A 175 -0.75 3.92 9.84
N LYS A 176 -0.71 5.05 9.10
CA LYS A 176 -0.25 5.12 7.70
C LYS A 176 1.14 4.50 7.55
N ASN A 177 2.09 4.96 8.36
CA ASN A 177 3.49 4.53 8.28
C ASN A 177 3.64 3.04 8.60
N PHE A 178 2.93 2.57 9.62
CA PHE A 178 2.98 1.17 10.04
C PHE A 178 2.37 0.24 8.98
N MET A 179 1.20 0.57 8.46
CA MET A 179 0.53 -0.26 7.45
C MET A 179 1.37 -0.34 6.16
N ASN A 180 1.93 0.80 5.72
CA ASN A 180 2.82 0.81 4.55
C ASN A 180 4.10 0.00 4.81
N TYR A 181 4.65 0.06 6.03
CA TYR A 181 5.81 -0.76 6.42
C TYR A 181 5.45 -2.26 6.36
N GLN A 182 4.29 -2.65 6.89
CA GLN A 182 3.85 -4.05 6.85
C GLN A 182 3.69 -4.55 5.41
N LEU A 183 2.96 -3.80 4.58
CA LEU A 183 2.66 -4.18 3.20
C LEU A 183 3.89 -4.22 2.29
N MET A 184 4.79 -3.24 2.41
CA MET A 184 5.92 -3.08 1.48
C MET A 184 7.22 -3.75 1.95
N ASN A 185 7.36 -4.04 3.26
CA ASN A 185 8.62 -4.58 3.80
C ASN A 185 8.47 -5.93 4.49
N LYS A 186 7.37 -6.16 5.23
CA LYS A 186 7.17 -7.41 5.98
C LYS A 186 6.45 -8.47 5.15
N MET A 187 5.40 -8.09 4.45
CA MET A 187 4.62 -9.00 3.59
C MET A 187 5.28 -9.09 2.21
N LYS A 188 6.33 -9.90 2.09
CA LYS A 188 7.12 -10.05 0.86
C LYS A 188 6.28 -10.59 -0.31
N GLU A 189 5.23 -11.32 -0.01
CA GLU A 189 4.29 -11.89 -0.98
C GLU A 189 3.31 -10.85 -1.53
N TYR A 190 3.10 -9.73 -0.84
CA TYR A 190 2.03 -8.78 -1.15
C TYR A 190 2.14 -8.22 -2.57
N GLU A 191 3.33 -7.73 -2.93
CA GLU A 191 3.57 -7.10 -4.23
C GLU A 191 3.45 -8.10 -5.40
N PRO A 192 4.11 -9.27 -5.38
CA PRO A 192 3.95 -10.26 -6.47
C PRO A 192 2.53 -10.80 -6.59
N GLU A 193 1.84 -11.09 -5.49
CA GLU A 193 0.46 -11.59 -5.53
C GLU A 193 -0.52 -10.52 -6.02
N PHE A 194 -0.25 -9.25 -5.71
CA PHE A 194 -1.07 -8.14 -6.22
C PHE A 194 -0.85 -7.94 -7.72
N ASP A 195 0.38 -8.10 -8.20
CA ASP A 195 0.69 -8.07 -9.64
C ASP A 195 -0.02 -9.20 -10.38
N GLN A 196 -0.03 -10.41 -9.80
CA GLN A 196 -0.77 -11.56 -10.34
C GLN A 196 -2.28 -11.29 -10.35
N LEU A 197 -2.84 -10.71 -9.29
CA LEU A 197 -4.25 -10.31 -9.21
C LEU A 197 -4.60 -9.35 -10.36
N LEU A 198 -3.74 -8.35 -10.61
CA LEU A 198 -3.95 -7.35 -11.66
C LEU A 198 -3.88 -7.92 -13.08
N PHE A 199 -3.16 -9.02 -13.28
CA PHE A 199 -3.18 -9.78 -14.54
C PHE A 199 -4.45 -10.63 -14.65
N TYR A 200 -4.82 -11.32 -13.58
CA TYR A 200 -5.94 -12.26 -13.54
C TYR A 200 -7.31 -11.54 -13.61
N LEU A 201 -7.45 -10.43 -12.90
CA LEU A 201 -8.72 -9.72 -12.76
C LEU A 201 -9.35 -9.28 -14.11
N PRO A 202 -8.60 -8.63 -15.04
CA PRO A 202 -9.19 -8.27 -16.33
C PRO A 202 -9.57 -9.48 -17.20
N LEU A 203 -8.94 -10.65 -16.98
CA LEU A 203 -9.31 -11.88 -17.70
C LEU A 203 -10.64 -12.44 -17.20
N SER A 204 -10.70 -12.82 -15.94
CA SER A 204 -11.82 -13.52 -15.32
C SER A 204 -13.00 -12.60 -14.98
N GLY A 205 -12.73 -11.31 -14.71
CA GLY A 205 -13.72 -10.33 -14.26
C GLY A 205 -13.88 -10.27 -12.75
N SER A 206 -13.40 -11.28 -12.02
CA SER A 206 -13.44 -11.38 -10.56
C SER A 206 -12.12 -11.92 -10.03
N ALA A 207 -11.68 -11.38 -8.91
CA ALA A 207 -10.53 -11.87 -8.16
C ALA A 207 -10.78 -11.59 -6.69
N PHE A 208 -10.11 -12.33 -5.82
CA PHE A 208 -10.33 -12.19 -4.38
C PHE A 208 -8.99 -12.07 -3.68
N LYS A 209 -9.03 -11.48 -2.48
CA LYS A 209 -7.93 -11.56 -1.51
C LYS A 209 -8.48 -12.07 -0.19
N LYS A 210 -7.72 -12.95 0.46
CA LYS A 210 -8.00 -13.47 1.79
C LYS A 210 -7.04 -12.81 2.78
N VAL A 211 -7.60 -12.11 3.77
CA VAL A 211 -6.84 -11.41 4.83
C VAL A 211 -7.00 -12.19 6.13
N TYR A 212 -5.90 -12.56 6.76
CA TYR A 212 -5.91 -13.31 8.02
C TYR A 212 -4.57 -13.16 8.74
N TYR A 213 -4.54 -13.57 10.00
CA TYR A 213 -3.30 -13.70 10.77
C TYR A 213 -2.78 -15.13 10.61
N ASP A 214 -1.53 -15.28 10.23
CA ASP A 214 -0.88 -16.58 10.07
C ASP A 214 0.01 -16.83 11.29
N GLU A 215 -0.41 -17.77 12.14
CA GLU A 215 0.29 -18.12 13.38
C GLU A 215 1.67 -18.72 13.14
N LEU A 216 1.86 -19.42 12.02
CA LEU A 216 3.15 -20.02 11.66
C LEU A 216 4.15 -18.97 11.19
N LEU A 217 3.66 -17.89 10.57
CA LEU A 217 4.49 -16.76 10.13
C LEU A 217 4.53 -15.63 11.15
N ASP A 218 3.69 -15.69 12.18
CA ASP A 218 3.53 -14.71 13.25
C ASP A 218 3.31 -13.28 12.70
N ARG A 219 2.41 -13.18 11.70
CA ARG A 219 2.09 -11.88 11.07
C ARG A 219 0.80 -11.93 10.26
N ALA A 220 0.25 -10.76 9.97
CA ALA A 220 -0.86 -10.63 9.04
C ALA A 220 -0.41 -11.02 7.62
N VAL A 221 -1.34 -11.58 6.87
CA VAL A 221 -1.14 -12.05 5.49
C VAL A 221 -2.35 -11.63 4.65
N SER A 222 -2.09 -11.21 3.41
CA SER A 222 -3.13 -10.92 2.43
C SER A 222 -2.81 -11.67 1.14
N LYS A 223 -3.48 -12.78 0.90
CA LYS A 223 -3.21 -13.70 -0.23
C LYS A 223 -4.21 -13.52 -1.35
N PHE A 224 -3.73 -13.59 -2.58
CA PHE A 224 -4.55 -13.64 -3.78
C PHE A 224 -5.27 -15.00 -3.87
N VAL A 225 -6.55 -14.95 -4.21
CA VAL A 225 -7.40 -16.12 -4.45
C VAL A 225 -8.08 -15.95 -5.81
N PRO A 226 -7.78 -16.81 -6.78
CA PRO A 226 -8.43 -16.74 -8.07
C PRO A 226 -9.93 -17.07 -7.99
N ALA A 227 -10.71 -16.63 -8.95
CA ALA A 227 -12.17 -16.81 -8.93
C ALA A 227 -12.60 -18.28 -9.01
N ASP A 228 -11.76 -19.13 -9.60
CA ASP A 228 -12.05 -20.57 -9.67
C ASP A 228 -11.89 -21.28 -8.33
N ASP A 229 -11.10 -20.73 -7.40
CA ASP A 229 -10.88 -21.29 -6.06
C ASP A 229 -11.86 -20.74 -5.01
N LEU A 230 -12.72 -19.76 -5.36
CA LEU A 230 -13.73 -19.23 -4.42
C LEU A 230 -15.13 -19.43 -4.98
N ILE A 231 -15.92 -20.24 -4.30
CA ILE A 231 -17.23 -20.73 -4.77
C ILE A 231 -18.31 -20.30 -3.79
N VAL A 232 -19.41 -19.80 -4.33
CA VAL A 232 -20.56 -19.33 -3.55
C VAL A 232 -21.85 -19.96 -4.09
N PRO A 233 -22.94 -20.03 -3.26
CA PRO A 233 -24.24 -20.45 -3.76
C PRO A 233 -24.74 -19.58 -4.90
N TYR A 234 -25.56 -20.12 -5.77
CA TYR A 234 -26.16 -19.40 -6.91
C TYR A 234 -26.93 -18.12 -6.48
N THR A 235 -27.52 -18.17 -5.29
CA THR A 235 -28.33 -17.06 -4.73
C THR A 235 -27.50 -15.87 -4.27
N ALA A 236 -26.19 -16.04 -4.04
CA ALA A 236 -25.32 -14.97 -3.52
C ALA A 236 -25.13 -13.85 -4.55
N THR A 237 -25.21 -12.59 -4.08
CA THR A 237 -24.93 -11.40 -4.91
C THR A 237 -23.65 -10.69 -4.46
N SER A 238 -23.29 -10.85 -3.18
CA SER A 238 -22.06 -10.26 -2.60
C SER A 238 -21.45 -11.25 -1.59
N LEU A 239 -20.25 -10.97 -1.10
CA LEU A 239 -19.62 -11.75 -0.03
C LEU A 239 -20.33 -11.57 1.30
N GLU A 240 -20.89 -10.38 1.49
CA GLU A 240 -21.57 -10.01 2.74
C GLU A 240 -22.87 -10.79 2.93
N ASP A 241 -23.66 -10.96 1.85
CA ASP A 241 -24.96 -11.64 1.90
C ASP A 241 -24.87 -13.14 1.58
N ALA A 242 -23.70 -13.65 1.23
CA ALA A 242 -23.51 -15.07 0.96
C ALA A 242 -23.66 -15.89 2.24
N GLU A 243 -24.60 -16.87 2.21
CA GLU A 243 -24.81 -17.80 3.32
C GLU A 243 -23.62 -18.75 3.50
N SER A 244 -22.92 -19.04 2.41
CA SER A 244 -21.75 -19.93 2.40
C SER A 244 -20.73 -19.42 1.39
N ILE A 245 -19.47 -19.44 1.79
CA ILE A 245 -18.32 -19.16 0.92
C ILE A 245 -17.39 -20.39 1.03
N VAL A 246 -17.06 -21.00 -0.08
CA VAL A 246 -16.17 -22.17 -0.12
C VAL A 246 -14.85 -21.77 -0.76
N HIS A 247 -13.76 -21.87 -0.01
CA HIS A 247 -12.40 -21.62 -0.48
C HIS A 247 -11.71 -22.97 -0.70
N VAL A 248 -11.31 -23.22 -1.94
CA VAL A 248 -10.60 -24.44 -2.34
C VAL A 248 -9.09 -24.21 -2.12
N LEU A 249 -8.49 -25.07 -1.31
CA LEU A 249 -7.08 -24.96 -0.92
C LEU A 249 -6.34 -26.23 -1.34
N LYS A 250 -5.16 -26.07 -1.92
CA LYS A 250 -4.24 -27.19 -2.20
C LYS A 250 -3.05 -27.07 -1.28
N ILE A 251 -2.85 -28.07 -0.45
CA ILE A 251 -1.76 -28.08 0.53
C ILE A 251 -0.92 -29.34 0.37
N SER A 252 0.38 -29.21 0.65
CA SER A 252 1.31 -30.34 0.65
C SER A 252 1.07 -31.24 1.87
N GLU A 253 1.52 -32.48 1.80
CA GLU A 253 1.48 -33.41 2.93
C GLU A 253 2.18 -32.82 4.18
N ASN A 254 3.33 -32.17 3.95
CA ASN A 254 4.10 -31.58 5.04
C ASN A 254 3.35 -30.42 5.71
N ASP A 255 2.67 -29.58 4.93
CA ASP A 255 1.92 -28.46 5.48
C ASP A 255 0.63 -28.91 6.18
N LEU A 256 0.00 -29.96 5.67
CA LEU A 256 -1.10 -30.65 6.36
C LEU A 256 -0.63 -31.15 7.74
N ARG A 257 0.52 -31.86 7.76
CA ARG A 257 1.08 -32.41 8.99
C ARG A 257 1.46 -31.33 10.00
N LYS A 258 2.02 -30.19 9.54
CA LYS A 258 2.31 -29.03 10.42
C LYS A 258 1.04 -28.55 11.11
N LYS A 259 -0.07 -28.42 10.37
CA LYS A 259 -1.36 -27.95 10.88
C LYS A 259 -2.00 -28.98 11.83
N GLN A 260 -1.76 -30.26 11.63
CA GLN A 260 -2.20 -31.31 12.57
C GLN A 260 -1.39 -31.25 13.87
N VAL A 261 -0.06 -31.17 13.77
CA VAL A 261 0.85 -31.11 14.93
C VAL A 261 0.61 -29.83 15.77
N SER A 262 0.28 -28.71 15.11
CA SER A 262 -0.04 -27.46 15.82
C SER A 262 -1.44 -27.46 16.46
N GLY A 263 -2.25 -28.50 16.27
CA GLY A 263 -3.63 -28.54 16.78
C GLY A 263 -4.62 -27.70 15.97
N PHE A 264 -4.19 -27.16 14.83
CA PHE A 264 -5.08 -26.40 13.96
C PHE A 264 -6.10 -27.31 13.26
N TYR A 265 -5.63 -28.49 12.83
CA TYR A 265 -6.45 -29.58 12.26
C TYR A 265 -6.40 -30.80 13.17
N ARG A 266 -7.45 -31.60 13.16
CA ARG A 266 -7.51 -32.90 13.84
C ARG A 266 -6.38 -33.80 13.34
N ASP A 267 -5.76 -34.56 14.24
CA ASP A 267 -4.72 -35.53 13.91
C ASP A 267 -5.36 -36.86 13.45
N ILE A 268 -5.86 -36.88 12.22
CA ILE A 268 -6.47 -38.03 11.56
C ILE A 268 -5.66 -38.42 10.33
N GLU A 269 -5.66 -39.71 10.00
CA GLU A 269 -4.95 -40.26 8.84
C GLU A 269 -5.78 -40.03 7.57
N ILE A 270 -5.31 -39.11 6.71
CA ILE A 270 -5.99 -38.76 5.46
C ILE A 270 -5.19 -39.38 4.31
N THR A 271 -5.87 -40.13 3.47
CA THR A 271 -5.27 -40.67 2.26
C THR A 271 -5.31 -39.60 1.16
N PRO A 272 -4.18 -39.29 0.50
CA PRO A 272 -4.21 -38.35 -0.61
C PRO A 272 -5.23 -38.79 -1.65
N GLY A 273 -6.29 -38.02 -1.78
CA GLY A 273 -7.27 -38.24 -2.83
C GLY A 273 -6.68 -37.91 -4.19
N TYR A 274 -7.12 -38.63 -5.23
CA TYR A 274 -6.83 -38.20 -6.59
C TYR A 274 -7.56 -36.90 -6.83
N SER A 275 -6.89 -35.79 -6.51
CA SER A 275 -7.40 -34.46 -6.87
C SER A 275 -7.59 -34.44 -8.39
N GLN A 276 -8.83 -34.52 -8.82
CA GLN A 276 -9.15 -34.33 -10.23
C GLN A 276 -8.90 -32.86 -10.57
N GLU A 277 -7.89 -32.68 -11.41
CA GLU A 277 -7.56 -31.36 -11.94
C GLU A 277 -8.78 -30.76 -12.65
N THR A 278 -9.12 -29.52 -12.32
CA THR A 278 -10.23 -28.83 -12.99
C THR A 278 -9.85 -28.51 -14.45
N GLU A 279 -10.85 -28.28 -15.30
CA GLU A 279 -10.60 -27.89 -16.70
C GLU A 279 -9.85 -26.56 -16.80
N VAL A 280 -10.09 -25.65 -15.85
CA VAL A 280 -9.38 -24.36 -15.74
C VAL A 280 -7.88 -24.60 -15.46
N GLU A 281 -7.56 -25.36 -14.40
CA GLU A 281 -6.17 -25.69 -14.00
C GLU A 281 -5.42 -26.40 -15.13
N LYS A 282 -6.09 -27.35 -15.76
CA LYS A 282 -5.54 -28.08 -16.90
C LYS A 282 -5.18 -27.13 -18.05
N LYS A 283 -6.05 -26.14 -18.29
CA LYS A 283 -5.85 -25.15 -19.35
C LYS A 283 -4.72 -24.18 -19.01
N GLU A 284 -4.69 -23.68 -17.79
CA GLU A 284 -3.64 -22.78 -17.31
C GLU A 284 -2.25 -23.46 -17.41
N ARG A 285 -2.16 -24.70 -16.91
CA ARG A 285 -0.94 -25.52 -16.99
C ARG A 285 -0.52 -25.79 -18.45
N GLU A 286 -1.49 -26.01 -19.33
CA GLU A 286 -1.23 -26.18 -20.77
C GLU A 286 -0.61 -24.91 -21.39
N LEU A 287 -1.10 -23.73 -20.99
CA LEU A 287 -0.59 -22.44 -21.45
C LEU A 287 0.80 -22.16 -20.88
N GLU A 288 1.04 -22.51 -19.63
CA GLU A 288 2.36 -22.40 -18.97
C GLU A 288 3.40 -23.36 -19.53
N GLY A 289 2.96 -24.42 -20.21
CA GLY A 289 3.85 -25.45 -20.72
C GLY A 289 4.37 -26.43 -19.67
N THR A 290 3.70 -26.47 -18.50
CA THR A 290 4.07 -27.36 -17.39
C THR A 290 3.33 -28.70 -17.51
N ARG A 291 3.79 -29.71 -16.78
CA ARG A 291 3.16 -31.05 -16.74
C ARG A 291 3.11 -31.54 -15.28
N LYS A 292 1.94 -32.00 -14.87
CA LYS A 292 1.78 -32.61 -13.56
C LYS A 292 2.59 -33.91 -13.49
N THR A 293 3.44 -34.02 -12.48
CA THR A 293 4.18 -35.26 -12.20
C THR A 293 3.38 -36.14 -11.25
N ARG A 294 3.59 -37.49 -11.31
CA ARG A 294 2.86 -38.42 -10.44
C ARG A 294 3.24 -38.31 -8.96
N ASP A 295 4.39 -37.75 -8.67
CA ASP A 295 4.93 -37.69 -7.31
C ASP A 295 4.42 -36.50 -6.49
N GLU A 296 3.68 -35.57 -7.12
CA GLU A 296 3.12 -34.42 -6.42
C GLU A 296 1.80 -34.81 -5.75
N GLN A 297 1.90 -35.25 -4.48
CA GLN A 297 0.74 -35.56 -3.66
C GLN A 297 0.28 -34.30 -2.95
N MET A 298 -0.77 -33.68 -3.49
CA MET A 298 -1.42 -32.52 -2.89
C MET A 298 -2.79 -32.90 -2.36
N PHE A 299 -3.12 -32.40 -1.20
CA PHE A 299 -4.46 -32.53 -0.61
C PHE A 299 -5.31 -31.35 -1.03
N THR A 300 -6.51 -31.62 -1.53
CA THR A 300 -7.49 -30.56 -1.83
C THR A 300 -8.44 -30.46 -0.65
N ILE A 301 -8.41 -29.32 -0.01
CA ILE A 301 -9.15 -29.01 1.21
C ILE A 301 -10.17 -27.92 0.89
N LEU A 302 -11.37 -28.07 1.38
CA LEU A 302 -12.47 -27.10 1.26
C LEU A 302 -12.66 -26.41 2.61
N GLU A 303 -12.50 -25.10 2.62
CA GLU A 303 -12.73 -24.26 3.78
C GLU A 303 -14.07 -23.54 3.59
N PHE A 304 -15.06 -23.94 4.34
CA PHE A 304 -16.41 -23.39 4.32
C PHE A 304 -16.56 -22.31 5.37
N HIS A 305 -16.86 -21.09 4.96
CA HIS A 305 -17.36 -20.02 5.82
C HIS A 305 -18.87 -20.03 5.66
N THR A 306 -19.59 -20.62 6.60
CA THR A 306 -21.02 -20.90 6.42
C THR A 306 -21.78 -20.80 7.76
N ASN A 307 -23.09 -20.61 7.66
CA ASN A 307 -23.98 -20.58 8.82
C ASN A 307 -24.54 -21.99 9.05
N ILE A 308 -24.31 -22.53 10.24
CA ILE A 308 -24.71 -23.91 10.63
C ILE A 308 -25.38 -23.87 12.00
N ASP A 309 -26.40 -24.69 12.18
CA ASP A 309 -26.94 -25.04 13.49
C ASP A 309 -26.20 -26.31 13.92
N LEU A 310 -25.14 -26.14 14.72
CA LEU A 310 -24.24 -27.23 15.10
C LEU A 310 -24.73 -27.91 16.37
N GLU A 311 -24.99 -29.21 16.27
CA GLU A 311 -25.49 -30.03 17.36
C GLU A 311 -24.58 -29.95 18.60
N GLY A 312 -25.13 -29.52 19.75
CA GLY A 312 -24.37 -29.29 20.99
C GLY A 312 -23.81 -27.86 21.16
N PHE A 313 -23.80 -27.05 20.08
CA PHE A 313 -23.31 -25.67 20.09
C PHE A 313 -24.34 -24.70 19.47
N GLU A 314 -25.63 -25.05 19.62
CA GLU A 314 -26.74 -24.26 19.09
C GLU A 314 -26.82 -22.87 19.76
N ASP A 315 -27.37 -21.93 19.06
CA ASP A 315 -27.72 -20.66 19.66
C ASP A 315 -28.89 -20.83 20.69
N LYS A 316 -28.76 -20.22 21.87
CA LYS A 316 -29.70 -20.38 22.94
C LYS A 316 -30.23 -19.04 23.45
N ASP A 317 -31.51 -18.98 23.77
CA ASP A 317 -32.13 -17.81 24.35
C ASP A 317 -31.78 -17.68 25.87
N GLU A 318 -32.28 -16.66 26.51
CA GLU A 318 -32.07 -16.40 27.96
C GLU A 318 -32.53 -17.57 28.84
N GLU A 319 -33.45 -18.42 28.32
CA GLU A 319 -34.00 -19.58 29.04
C GLU A 319 -33.26 -20.89 28.70
N GLN A 320 -32.14 -20.80 27.94
CA GLN A 320 -31.29 -21.93 27.49
C GLN A 320 -32.00 -22.86 26.48
N ASN A 321 -33.08 -22.40 25.81
CA ASN A 321 -33.72 -23.15 24.75
C ASN A 321 -33.03 -22.83 23.41
N PRO A 322 -32.86 -23.82 22.53
CA PRO A 322 -32.27 -23.53 21.21
C PRO A 322 -33.21 -22.64 20.39
N THR A 323 -32.65 -21.57 19.86
CA THR A 323 -33.38 -20.58 19.04
C THR A 323 -33.60 -21.05 17.61
N GLY A 324 -32.81 -22.03 17.12
CA GLY A 324 -32.80 -22.47 15.73
C GLY A 324 -32.11 -21.51 14.79
N ILE A 325 -31.40 -20.50 15.32
CA ILE A 325 -30.60 -19.58 14.53
C ILE A 325 -29.26 -20.24 14.16
N LYS A 326 -28.94 -20.25 12.87
CA LYS A 326 -27.66 -20.80 12.38
C LYS A 326 -26.55 -19.79 12.67
N LEU A 327 -25.52 -20.23 13.37
CA LEU A 327 -24.37 -19.42 13.72
C LEU A 327 -23.27 -19.54 12.65
N PRO A 328 -22.44 -18.51 12.45
CA PRO A 328 -21.34 -18.57 11.49
C PRO A 328 -20.18 -19.41 12.02
N TYR A 329 -19.76 -20.39 11.22
CA TYR A 329 -18.62 -21.28 11.48
C TYR A 329 -17.70 -21.34 10.26
N ILE A 330 -16.42 -21.66 10.52
CA ILE A 330 -15.45 -22.07 9.50
C ILE A 330 -15.27 -23.58 9.66
N VAL A 331 -15.69 -24.33 8.64
CA VAL A 331 -15.57 -25.79 8.62
C VAL A 331 -14.60 -26.18 7.51
N THR A 332 -13.58 -26.93 7.85
CA THR A 332 -12.58 -27.41 6.89
C THR A 332 -12.76 -28.91 6.69
N ILE A 333 -12.89 -29.33 5.42
CA ILE A 333 -13.02 -30.75 5.06
C ILE A 333 -12.01 -31.15 3.99
N ASP A 334 -11.58 -32.39 4.00
CA ASP A 334 -10.80 -32.99 2.90
C ASP A 334 -11.76 -33.48 1.81
N THR A 335 -11.44 -33.23 0.53
CA THR A 335 -12.27 -33.63 -0.61
C THR A 335 -12.23 -35.15 -0.86
N GLY A 336 -11.12 -35.80 -0.55
CA GLY A 336 -10.90 -37.24 -0.81
C GLY A 336 -11.69 -38.11 0.13
N SER A 337 -11.52 -37.89 1.42
CA SER A 337 -12.17 -38.68 2.49
C SER A 337 -13.52 -38.11 2.93
N LYS A 338 -13.77 -36.79 2.69
CA LYS A 338 -14.89 -36.02 3.21
C LYS A 338 -14.84 -35.84 4.74
N GLU A 339 -13.67 -36.09 5.33
CA GLU A 339 -13.44 -35.94 6.77
C GLU A 339 -13.35 -34.47 7.16
N VAL A 340 -13.98 -34.15 8.29
CA VAL A 340 -13.90 -32.80 8.87
C VAL A 340 -12.59 -32.66 9.63
N LEU A 341 -11.77 -31.69 9.24
CA LEU A 341 -10.45 -31.41 9.83
C LEU A 341 -10.55 -30.40 10.96
N SER A 342 -11.43 -29.41 10.81
CA SER A 342 -11.64 -28.40 11.87
C SER A 342 -13.02 -27.76 11.75
N ILE A 343 -13.56 -27.37 12.88
CA ILE A 343 -14.77 -26.54 13.01
C ILE A 343 -14.41 -25.43 14.00
N ARG A 344 -14.45 -24.17 13.54
CA ARG A 344 -14.15 -23.02 14.38
C ARG A 344 -15.28 -21.98 14.30
N ARG A 345 -15.58 -21.34 15.40
CA ARG A 345 -16.55 -20.25 15.44
C ARG A 345 -16.05 -19.07 14.61
N ASN A 346 -16.91 -18.48 13.77
CA ASN A 346 -16.55 -17.37 12.90
C ASN A 346 -17.21 -16.07 13.37
N TYR A 347 -17.21 -15.85 14.70
CA TYR A 347 -17.74 -14.65 15.35
C TYR A 347 -16.95 -14.37 16.63
N LYS A 348 -16.95 -13.12 17.08
CA LYS A 348 -16.23 -12.72 18.31
C LYS A 348 -17.09 -13.09 19.52
N ALA A 349 -16.44 -13.56 20.59
CA ALA A 349 -17.11 -13.94 21.85
C ALA A 349 -17.88 -12.76 22.46
N GLU A 350 -17.36 -11.56 22.30
CA GLU A 350 -17.89 -10.31 22.84
C GLU A 350 -19.08 -9.76 22.05
N ASP A 351 -19.35 -10.28 20.84
CA ASP A 351 -20.41 -9.77 19.96
C ASP A 351 -21.75 -10.45 20.28
N PRO A 352 -22.73 -9.72 20.88
CA PRO A 352 -24.01 -10.31 21.19
C PRO A 352 -24.85 -10.68 19.96
N LEU A 353 -24.56 -10.08 18.80
CA LEU A 353 -25.24 -10.37 17.53
C LEU A 353 -24.58 -11.54 16.77
N LYS A 354 -23.40 -12.00 17.22
CA LYS A 354 -22.65 -13.10 16.62
C LYS A 354 -22.44 -12.90 15.11
N ASN A 355 -22.06 -11.65 14.71
CA ASN A 355 -21.82 -11.30 13.32
C ASN A 355 -20.60 -12.05 12.79
N LYS A 356 -20.68 -12.52 11.52
CA LYS A 356 -19.58 -13.26 10.90
C LYS A 356 -18.35 -12.36 10.73
N ILE A 357 -17.17 -12.90 11.05
CA ILE A 357 -15.89 -12.26 10.76
C ILE A 357 -15.63 -12.41 9.26
N GLU A 358 -15.25 -11.33 8.61
CA GLU A 358 -14.97 -11.32 7.17
C GLU A 358 -13.47 -11.52 6.92
N TYR A 359 -13.15 -12.36 5.95
CA TYR A 359 -11.76 -12.66 5.54
C TYR A 359 -11.49 -12.30 4.10
N PHE A 360 -12.52 -12.18 3.27
CA PHE A 360 -12.38 -12.07 1.82
C PHE A 360 -12.78 -10.69 1.32
N THR A 361 -12.00 -10.19 0.36
CA THR A 361 -12.30 -8.97 -0.39
C THR A 361 -12.49 -9.34 -1.86
N HIS A 362 -13.58 -8.86 -2.48
CA HIS A 362 -13.93 -9.12 -3.87
C HIS A 362 -13.52 -7.94 -4.76
N PHE A 363 -12.59 -8.18 -5.66
CA PHE A 363 -12.17 -7.25 -6.71
C PHE A 363 -12.98 -7.57 -7.97
N LYS A 364 -13.71 -6.58 -8.49
CA LYS A 364 -14.53 -6.72 -9.71
C LYS A 364 -14.00 -5.79 -10.81
N PHE A 365 -13.73 -6.36 -12.00
CA PHE A 365 -13.36 -5.56 -13.19
C PHE A 365 -14.58 -4.78 -13.68
N LEU A 366 -15.65 -5.48 -14.03
CA LEU A 366 -16.97 -4.91 -14.28
C LEU A 366 -18.01 -5.68 -13.48
N PRO A 367 -19.08 -5.02 -13.00
CA PRO A 367 -20.13 -5.74 -12.30
C PRO A 367 -20.82 -6.71 -13.26
N GLY A 368 -21.02 -7.93 -12.79
CA GLY A 368 -21.78 -8.94 -13.51
C GLY A 368 -23.28 -8.81 -13.27
N LEU A 369 -24.05 -9.75 -13.79
CA LEU A 369 -25.49 -9.87 -13.54
C LEU A 369 -25.79 -10.66 -12.27
N GLY A 370 -24.75 -11.29 -11.68
CA GLY A 370 -24.81 -12.03 -10.44
C GLY A 370 -23.56 -11.77 -9.61
N PHE A 371 -23.07 -12.80 -8.93
CA PHE A 371 -21.91 -12.69 -8.04
C PHE A 371 -20.63 -12.32 -8.79
N TYR A 372 -20.29 -13.10 -9.84
CA TYR A 372 -19.03 -12.92 -10.57
C TYR A 372 -19.13 -11.74 -11.55
N GLY A 373 -18.05 -10.99 -11.67
CA GLY A 373 -17.94 -9.87 -12.59
C GLY A 373 -17.63 -10.29 -14.03
N PHE A 374 -17.69 -9.35 -14.95
CA PHE A 374 -17.32 -9.55 -16.36
C PHE A 374 -15.89 -9.03 -16.58
N GLY A 375 -15.06 -9.85 -17.22
CA GLY A 375 -13.72 -9.49 -17.65
C GLY A 375 -13.65 -9.22 -19.15
N LEU A 376 -12.45 -8.95 -19.64
CA LEU A 376 -12.16 -8.72 -21.06
C LEU A 376 -12.50 -9.93 -21.93
N ILE A 377 -12.36 -11.14 -21.40
CA ILE A 377 -12.80 -12.38 -22.10
C ILE A 377 -14.27 -12.26 -22.53
N HIS A 378 -15.12 -11.76 -21.62
CA HIS A 378 -16.55 -11.58 -21.88
C HIS A 378 -16.83 -10.43 -22.86
N MET A 379 -16.04 -9.35 -22.77
CA MET A 379 -16.26 -8.12 -23.55
C MET A 379 -15.73 -8.20 -24.97
N ILE A 380 -14.48 -8.65 -25.14
CA ILE A 380 -13.77 -8.63 -26.42
C ILE A 380 -13.38 -10.03 -26.90
N GLY A 381 -13.71 -11.09 -26.16
CA GLY A 381 -13.37 -12.47 -26.54
C GLY A 381 -13.93 -12.87 -27.91
N GLY A 382 -15.18 -12.47 -28.21
CA GLY A 382 -15.78 -12.69 -29.53
C GLY A 382 -15.02 -11.98 -30.64
N LEU A 383 -14.60 -10.74 -30.41
CA LEU A 383 -13.82 -9.96 -31.39
C LEU A 383 -12.42 -10.57 -31.56
N SER A 384 -11.76 -10.95 -30.46
CA SER A 384 -10.46 -11.60 -30.48
C SER A 384 -10.50 -12.93 -31.26
N ARG A 385 -11.56 -13.72 -31.06
CA ARG A 385 -11.78 -14.99 -31.79
C ARG A 385 -11.96 -14.73 -33.27
N THR A 386 -12.77 -13.70 -33.65
CA THR A 386 -13.00 -13.32 -35.03
C THR A 386 -11.70 -12.86 -35.71
N ALA A 387 -10.93 -12.01 -35.04
CA ALA A 387 -9.63 -11.54 -35.54
C ALA A 387 -8.66 -12.72 -35.73
N THR A 388 -8.61 -13.65 -34.78
CA THR A 388 -7.78 -14.87 -34.85
C THR A 388 -8.20 -15.73 -36.06
N ASN A 389 -9.50 -15.97 -36.25
CA ASN A 389 -10.00 -16.77 -37.37
C ASN A 389 -9.69 -16.10 -38.73
N ALA A 390 -9.83 -14.76 -38.79
CA ALA A 390 -9.50 -14.02 -40.02
C ALA A 390 -7.99 -14.09 -40.32
N LEU A 391 -7.15 -13.94 -39.29
CA LEU A 391 -5.68 -14.06 -39.39
C LEU A 391 -5.31 -15.45 -39.91
N ARG A 392 -5.87 -16.51 -39.31
CA ARG A 392 -5.61 -17.90 -39.72
C ARG A 392 -5.99 -18.15 -41.14
N GLN A 393 -7.16 -17.69 -41.56
CA GLN A 393 -7.65 -17.83 -42.94
C GLN A 393 -6.74 -17.11 -43.95
N LEU A 394 -6.25 -15.90 -43.61
CA LEU A 394 -5.32 -15.13 -44.44
C LEU A 394 -3.98 -15.87 -44.60
N LEU A 395 -3.45 -16.41 -43.51
CA LEU A 395 -2.19 -17.17 -43.48
C LEU A 395 -2.32 -18.50 -44.25
N ASP A 396 -3.43 -19.19 -44.05
CA ASP A 396 -3.74 -20.46 -44.73
C ASP A 396 -3.93 -20.25 -46.24
N ALA A 397 -4.68 -19.18 -46.64
CA ALA A 397 -4.85 -18.79 -48.06
C ALA A 397 -3.52 -18.43 -48.70
N GLY A 398 -2.66 -17.67 -47.95
CA GLY A 398 -1.27 -17.34 -48.36
C GLY A 398 -0.45 -18.59 -48.63
N THR A 399 -0.55 -19.57 -47.77
CA THR A 399 0.14 -20.87 -47.91
C THR A 399 -0.24 -21.57 -49.16
N PHE A 400 -1.56 -21.69 -49.44
CA PHE A 400 -2.08 -22.31 -50.67
C PHE A 400 -1.71 -21.53 -51.95
N SER A 401 -1.73 -20.19 -51.87
CA SER A 401 -1.35 -19.32 -52.99
C SER A 401 0.14 -19.43 -53.34
N ASN A 402 1.01 -19.49 -52.31
CA ASN A 402 2.45 -19.53 -52.50
C ASN A 402 2.96 -20.95 -52.79
N MET A 403 2.26 -22.00 -52.34
CA MET A 403 2.60 -23.41 -52.57
C MET A 403 1.40 -24.13 -53.21
N PRO A 404 1.14 -23.85 -54.47
CA PRO A 404 -0.09 -24.36 -55.12
C PRO A 404 -0.05 -25.87 -55.31
N ALA A 405 -1.09 -26.54 -54.85
CA ALA A 405 -1.35 -27.95 -55.13
C ALA A 405 -2.04 -28.09 -56.50
N GLY A 406 -1.98 -29.30 -57.04
CA GLY A 406 -2.61 -29.57 -58.35
C GLY A 406 -2.88 -31.05 -58.56
N PHE A 407 -3.46 -31.30 -59.71
CA PHE A 407 -3.67 -32.67 -60.20
C PHE A 407 -2.62 -33.02 -61.26
N LYS A 408 -2.08 -34.19 -61.23
CA LYS A 408 -1.25 -34.76 -62.31
C LYS A 408 -2.03 -35.86 -63.01
N GLN A 409 -1.85 -35.97 -64.31
CA GLN A 409 -2.46 -37.01 -65.12
C GLN A 409 -1.87 -38.35 -64.70
N ARG A 410 -2.72 -39.34 -64.63
CA ARG A 410 -2.32 -40.73 -64.26
C ARG A 410 -1.32 -41.30 -65.31
N GLY A 411 -0.21 -41.85 -64.82
CA GLY A 411 0.88 -42.44 -65.63
C GLY A 411 2.12 -41.52 -65.71
N ILE A 412 2.07 -40.31 -65.28
CA ILE A 412 3.20 -39.41 -65.21
C ILE A 412 4.06 -39.76 -63.96
N ARG A 413 5.39 -39.92 -64.17
CA ARG A 413 6.34 -40.17 -63.10
C ARG A 413 7.24 -38.98 -63.00
N VAL A 414 7.39 -38.47 -61.76
CA VAL A 414 8.34 -37.43 -61.42
C VAL A 414 9.45 -38.13 -60.60
N ARG A 415 10.69 -37.92 -60.97
CA ARG A 415 11.84 -38.52 -60.26
C ARG A 415 11.85 -37.95 -58.85
N ASP A 416 12.05 -38.77 -57.83
CA ASP A 416 12.10 -38.44 -56.40
C ASP A 416 10.86 -37.68 -55.93
N GLU A 417 9.69 -38.04 -56.37
CA GLU A 417 8.39 -37.41 -56.05
C GLU A 417 8.11 -37.31 -54.54
N ALA A 418 8.65 -38.18 -53.75
CA ALA A 418 8.48 -38.22 -52.28
C ALA A 418 9.29 -37.14 -51.55
N GLN A 419 10.26 -36.52 -52.22
CA GLN A 419 11.14 -35.50 -51.64
C GLN A 419 10.70 -34.10 -52.02
N SER A 420 10.94 -33.13 -51.09
CA SER A 420 10.66 -31.71 -51.36
C SER A 420 11.66 -31.15 -52.39
N ILE A 421 11.17 -30.36 -53.34
CA ILE A 421 11.98 -29.67 -54.35
C ILE A 421 12.77 -28.56 -53.66
N GLN A 422 14.10 -28.49 -53.91
CA GLN A 422 14.97 -27.46 -53.40
C GLN A 422 14.97 -26.23 -54.32
N PRO A 423 15.20 -25.03 -53.81
CA PRO A 423 15.33 -23.84 -54.66
C PRO A 423 16.42 -24.02 -55.74
N GLY A 424 16.04 -23.85 -57.00
CA GLY A 424 16.94 -24.00 -58.13
C GLY A 424 17.08 -25.41 -58.68
N GLU A 425 16.35 -26.38 -58.11
CA GLU A 425 16.37 -27.79 -58.54
C GLU A 425 15.46 -28.01 -59.78
N PHE A 426 15.91 -28.79 -60.72
CA PHE A 426 15.15 -29.29 -61.85
C PHE A 426 15.07 -30.81 -61.77
N ARG A 427 13.82 -31.34 -61.92
CA ARG A 427 13.54 -32.79 -61.82
C ARG A 427 13.08 -33.35 -63.15
N ASP A 428 13.53 -34.52 -63.46
CA ASP A 428 13.14 -35.26 -64.68
C ASP A 428 11.70 -35.73 -64.50
N VAL A 429 10.91 -35.51 -65.53
CA VAL A 429 9.47 -35.90 -65.58
C VAL A 429 9.27 -36.79 -66.85
N ASP A 430 8.84 -38.02 -66.64
CA ASP A 430 8.39 -38.91 -67.71
C ASP A 430 6.94 -38.62 -68.04
N ALA A 431 6.69 -37.95 -69.20
CA ALA A 431 5.39 -37.61 -69.65
C ALA A 431 5.09 -38.33 -71.00
N PRO A 432 4.39 -39.47 -70.97
CA PRO A 432 4.12 -40.26 -72.16
C PRO A 432 3.34 -39.55 -73.25
N GLY A 433 2.64 -38.42 -72.93
CA GLY A 433 1.88 -37.60 -73.89
C GLY A 433 2.70 -36.49 -74.53
N GLY A 434 3.96 -36.31 -74.20
CA GLY A 434 4.89 -35.35 -74.78
C GLY A 434 4.74 -33.91 -74.34
N ASN A 435 3.67 -33.49 -73.67
CA ASN A 435 3.45 -32.11 -73.27
C ASN A 435 3.25 -32.06 -71.74
N ILE A 436 4.31 -31.65 -71.07
CA ILE A 436 4.33 -31.59 -69.58
C ILE A 436 3.28 -30.60 -69.05
N ARG A 437 3.04 -29.49 -69.78
CA ARG A 437 2.14 -28.44 -69.34
C ARG A 437 0.67 -28.93 -69.27
N ASP A 438 0.23 -29.81 -70.15
CA ASP A 438 -1.15 -30.36 -70.18
C ASP A 438 -1.33 -31.50 -69.18
N ALA A 439 -0.21 -32.03 -68.68
CA ALA A 439 -0.13 -33.15 -67.74
C ALA A 439 -0.27 -32.77 -66.29
N PHE A 440 -0.11 -31.49 -65.92
CA PHE A 440 -0.23 -30.94 -64.59
C PHE A 440 -1.27 -29.84 -64.61
N MET A 441 -2.29 -29.94 -63.77
CA MET A 441 -3.33 -28.92 -63.61
C MET A 441 -3.24 -28.29 -62.22
N PRO A 442 -2.62 -27.13 -62.04
CA PRO A 442 -2.64 -26.45 -60.76
C PRO A 442 -4.08 -26.08 -60.38
N LEU A 443 -4.42 -26.26 -59.13
CA LEU A 443 -5.72 -25.80 -58.61
C LEU A 443 -5.72 -24.27 -58.55
N PRO A 444 -6.85 -23.62 -58.94
CA PRO A 444 -6.91 -22.16 -58.97
C PRO A 444 -7.14 -21.57 -57.59
N PHE A 445 -6.13 -21.66 -56.72
CA PHE A 445 -6.20 -21.04 -55.41
C PHE A 445 -6.17 -19.52 -55.56
N LYS A 446 -7.09 -18.84 -54.85
CA LYS A 446 -7.17 -17.38 -54.83
C LYS A 446 -6.13 -16.83 -53.83
N GLU A 447 -5.64 -15.63 -54.14
CA GLU A 447 -4.81 -14.84 -53.24
C GLU A 447 -5.55 -14.52 -51.93
N PRO A 448 -4.85 -14.27 -50.79
CA PRO A 448 -5.50 -13.84 -49.57
C PRO A 448 -6.42 -12.64 -49.81
N SER A 449 -7.62 -12.68 -49.26
CA SER A 449 -8.67 -11.68 -49.51
C SER A 449 -8.35 -10.33 -48.86
N ALA A 450 -8.24 -9.28 -49.68
CA ALA A 450 -8.06 -7.90 -49.16
C ALA A 450 -9.24 -7.45 -48.30
N THR A 451 -10.46 -7.91 -48.65
CA THR A 451 -11.68 -7.64 -47.86
C THR A 451 -11.60 -8.28 -46.49
N LEU A 452 -11.07 -9.51 -46.40
CA LEU A 452 -10.88 -10.21 -45.10
C LEU A 452 -9.82 -9.51 -44.26
N LEU A 453 -8.75 -8.98 -44.89
CA LEU A 453 -7.73 -8.19 -44.20
C LEU A 453 -8.33 -6.88 -43.63
N GLN A 454 -9.16 -6.19 -44.43
CA GLN A 454 -9.86 -4.97 -43.96
C GLN A 454 -10.81 -5.30 -42.81
N LEU A 455 -11.59 -6.41 -42.91
CA LEU A 455 -12.49 -6.85 -41.85
C LEU A 455 -11.72 -7.13 -40.55
N MET A 456 -10.57 -7.83 -40.65
CA MET A 456 -9.71 -8.10 -39.52
C MET A 456 -9.26 -6.78 -38.86
N GLY A 457 -8.84 -5.79 -39.66
CA GLY A 457 -8.43 -4.47 -39.14
C GLY A 457 -9.56 -3.76 -38.40
N ILE A 458 -10.79 -3.80 -38.94
CA ILE A 458 -11.98 -3.21 -38.30
C ILE A 458 -12.27 -3.92 -36.95
N VAL A 459 -12.21 -5.24 -36.94
CA VAL A 459 -12.48 -6.04 -35.73
C VAL A 459 -11.41 -5.79 -34.64
N VAL A 460 -10.15 -5.73 -35.04
CA VAL A 460 -9.02 -5.43 -34.10
C VAL A 460 -9.20 -4.02 -33.53
N GLN A 461 -9.49 -3.02 -34.40
CA GLN A 461 -9.71 -1.64 -33.94
C GLN A 461 -10.93 -1.55 -33.00
N ALA A 462 -12.00 -2.30 -33.28
CA ALA A 462 -13.16 -2.37 -32.37
C ALA A 462 -12.77 -2.99 -31.01
N GLY A 463 -11.96 -4.06 -31.01
CA GLY A 463 -11.48 -4.69 -29.81
C GLY A 463 -10.59 -3.77 -28.97
N GLN A 464 -9.65 -3.09 -29.61
CA GLN A 464 -8.76 -2.12 -28.96
C GLN A 464 -9.54 -0.93 -28.38
N ARG A 465 -10.53 -0.44 -29.11
CA ARG A 465 -11.41 0.65 -28.65
C ARG A 465 -12.25 0.23 -27.45
N PHE A 466 -12.78 -0.99 -27.46
CA PHE A 466 -13.56 -1.55 -26.35
C PHE A 466 -12.71 -1.76 -25.09
N ALA A 467 -11.46 -2.16 -25.27
CA ALA A 467 -10.50 -2.36 -24.18
C ALA A 467 -9.88 -1.04 -23.67
N ALA A 468 -10.26 0.10 -24.29
CA ALA A 468 -9.75 1.45 -24.01
C ALA A 468 -8.23 1.61 -24.29
N ILE A 469 -7.65 0.72 -25.10
CA ILE A 469 -6.23 0.75 -25.49
C ILE A 469 -5.95 1.91 -26.44
N ALA A 470 -6.85 2.13 -27.39
CA ALA A 470 -6.66 3.09 -28.48
C ALA A 470 -6.55 4.55 -28.00
N ASP A 471 -7.18 4.87 -26.87
CA ASP A 471 -7.20 6.24 -26.35
C ASP A 471 -5.94 6.61 -25.56
N MET A 472 -5.06 5.63 -25.29
CA MET A 472 -3.83 5.85 -24.53
C MET A 472 -2.61 6.15 -25.42
N GLN A 473 -2.76 6.07 -26.75
CA GLN A 473 -1.68 6.41 -27.68
C GLN A 473 -1.59 7.94 -27.86
N VAL A 474 -1.03 8.59 -26.85
CA VAL A 474 -0.84 10.06 -26.88
C VAL A 474 0.36 10.47 -27.75
N GLY A 475 1.12 9.48 -28.26
CA GLY A 475 2.33 9.74 -29.03
C GLY A 475 2.13 10.30 -30.43
N ASP A 476 0.93 10.13 -31.02
CA ASP A 476 0.62 10.57 -32.38
C ASP A 476 -0.22 11.87 -32.42
N GLY A 477 -0.53 12.41 -31.26
CA GLY A 477 -1.25 13.68 -31.14
C GLY A 477 -0.37 14.88 -31.56
N ASN A 478 -1.04 15.88 -32.11
CA ASN A 478 -0.43 17.14 -32.53
C ASN A 478 0.43 17.75 -31.41
N GLN A 479 1.74 17.76 -31.57
CA GLN A 479 2.69 18.30 -30.60
C GLN A 479 2.47 19.81 -30.29
N GLN A 480 1.58 20.46 -31.02
CA GLN A 480 1.24 21.87 -30.84
C GLN A 480 -0.12 22.09 -30.13
N ALA A 481 -0.77 21.03 -29.65
CA ALA A 481 -2.02 21.19 -28.92
C ALA A 481 -1.76 21.90 -27.56
N ALA A 482 -2.62 22.83 -27.20
CA ALA A 482 -2.58 23.51 -25.90
C ALA A 482 -2.68 22.47 -24.76
N VAL A 483 -1.93 22.71 -23.69
CA VAL A 483 -1.85 21.80 -22.54
C VAL A 483 -3.25 21.40 -22.01
N GLY A 484 -4.17 22.35 -21.97
CA GLY A 484 -5.56 22.13 -21.58
C GLY A 484 -6.32 21.17 -22.49
N THR A 485 -6.05 21.21 -23.80
CA THR A 485 -6.69 20.28 -24.77
C THR A 485 -6.15 18.87 -24.58
N THR A 486 -4.86 18.73 -24.35
CA THR A 486 -4.22 17.43 -24.08
C THR A 486 -4.78 16.80 -22.80
N ILE A 487 -4.90 17.62 -21.73
CA ILE A 487 -5.48 17.16 -20.45
C ILE A 487 -6.94 16.72 -20.65
N ALA A 488 -7.75 17.49 -21.36
CA ALA A 488 -9.15 17.16 -21.63
C ALA A 488 -9.31 15.86 -22.46
N LEU A 489 -8.40 15.64 -23.41
CA LEU A 489 -8.38 14.40 -24.22
C LEU A 489 -7.97 13.19 -23.36
N LEU A 490 -6.95 13.36 -22.50
CA LEU A 490 -6.53 12.32 -21.55
C LEU A 490 -7.67 11.99 -20.58
N GLU A 491 -8.33 13.00 -20.05
CA GLU A 491 -9.49 12.82 -19.14
C GLU A 491 -10.63 12.06 -19.82
N ARG A 492 -10.92 12.38 -21.08
CA ARG A 492 -11.95 11.68 -21.85
C ARG A 492 -11.58 10.22 -22.10
N GLY A 493 -10.33 9.95 -22.46
CA GLY A 493 -9.83 8.60 -22.71
C GLY A 493 -9.79 7.74 -21.44
N SER A 494 -9.51 8.35 -20.28
CA SER A 494 -9.35 7.64 -19.02
C SER A 494 -10.66 7.29 -18.29
N ARG A 495 -11.83 7.72 -18.76
CA ARG A 495 -13.12 7.56 -18.05
C ARG A 495 -13.48 6.10 -17.73
N VAL A 496 -13.28 5.18 -18.67
CA VAL A 496 -13.59 3.75 -18.46
C VAL A 496 -12.62 3.17 -17.42
N MET A 497 -11.34 3.47 -17.56
CA MET A 497 -10.30 3.02 -16.62
C MET A 497 -10.50 3.63 -15.22
N SER A 498 -10.88 4.90 -15.14
CA SER A 498 -11.23 5.57 -13.88
C SER A 498 -12.37 4.85 -13.14
N ALA A 499 -13.39 4.39 -13.86
CA ALA A 499 -14.51 3.63 -13.27
C ALA A 499 -14.05 2.26 -12.74
N ILE A 500 -13.13 1.59 -13.44
CA ILE A 500 -12.54 0.32 -12.99
C ILE A 500 -11.67 0.58 -11.75
N HIS A 501 -10.81 1.60 -11.79
CA HIS A 501 -9.95 1.99 -10.67
C HIS A 501 -10.78 2.37 -9.43
N LYS A 502 -11.96 2.98 -9.61
CA LYS A 502 -12.84 3.30 -8.48
C LYS A 502 -13.36 2.03 -7.78
N ARG A 503 -13.66 0.98 -8.55
CA ARG A 503 -14.04 -0.33 -7.96
C ARG A 503 -12.86 -0.97 -7.22
N LEU A 504 -11.66 -0.91 -7.81
CA LEU A 504 -10.44 -1.41 -7.16
C LEU A 504 -10.14 -0.63 -5.88
N TYR A 505 -10.34 0.69 -5.90
CA TYR A 505 -10.19 1.56 -4.73
C TYR A 505 -11.11 1.11 -3.58
N VAL A 506 -12.39 0.82 -3.89
CA VAL A 506 -13.35 0.35 -2.87
C VAL A 506 -12.94 -1.01 -2.31
N ALA A 507 -12.49 -1.93 -3.17
CA ALA A 507 -12.03 -3.25 -2.75
C ALA A 507 -10.75 -3.14 -1.90
N LEU A 508 -9.77 -2.30 -2.31
CA LEU A 508 -8.55 -2.05 -1.53
C LEU A 508 -8.86 -1.42 -0.18
N LYS A 509 -9.81 -0.48 -0.13
CA LYS A 509 -10.26 0.12 1.14
C LYS A 509 -10.75 -0.98 2.08
N LYS A 510 -11.59 -1.90 1.58
CA LYS A 510 -12.09 -3.03 2.39
C LYS A 510 -10.93 -3.94 2.84
N GLU A 511 -9.99 -4.24 1.95
CA GLU A 511 -8.80 -5.04 2.28
C GLU A 511 -8.00 -4.39 3.43
N PHE A 512 -7.75 -3.07 3.32
CA PHE A 512 -6.99 -2.34 4.35
C PHE A 512 -7.75 -2.25 5.68
N THR A 513 -9.07 -2.18 5.64
CA THR A 513 -9.91 -2.26 6.85
C THR A 513 -9.77 -3.63 7.52
N LEU A 514 -9.84 -4.71 6.74
CA LEU A 514 -9.65 -6.08 7.28
C LEU A 514 -8.24 -6.25 7.86
N LEU A 515 -7.21 -5.69 7.22
CA LEU A 515 -5.83 -5.72 7.74
C LEU A 515 -5.72 -4.94 9.05
N ALA A 516 -6.39 -3.79 9.16
CA ALA A 516 -6.40 -3.00 10.39
C ALA A 516 -7.09 -3.77 11.52
N ASP A 517 -8.18 -4.49 11.23
CA ASP A 517 -8.87 -5.35 12.21
C ASP A 517 -7.95 -6.50 12.70
N VAL A 518 -7.17 -7.08 11.79
CA VAL A 518 -6.17 -8.10 12.16
C VAL A 518 -5.10 -7.47 13.07
N PHE A 519 -4.58 -6.30 12.74
CA PHE A 519 -3.60 -5.61 13.59
C PHE A 519 -4.18 -5.23 14.94
N LYS A 520 -5.43 -4.77 14.98
CA LYS A 520 -6.14 -4.45 16.22
C LYS A 520 -6.28 -5.66 17.15
N THR A 521 -6.43 -6.85 16.58
CA THR A 521 -6.64 -8.11 17.31
C THR A 521 -5.32 -8.74 17.78
N TYR A 522 -4.29 -8.75 16.94
CA TYR A 522 -3.10 -9.59 17.15
C TYR A 522 -1.83 -8.82 17.52
N LEU A 523 -1.79 -7.47 17.42
CA LEU A 523 -0.62 -6.70 17.82
C LEU A 523 -0.50 -6.63 19.33
N PRO A 524 0.73 -6.66 19.89
CA PRO A 524 0.93 -6.34 21.32
C PRO A 524 0.57 -4.86 21.59
N PRO A 525 0.30 -4.49 22.87
CA PRO A 525 -0.13 -3.12 23.20
C PRO A 525 0.74 -2.02 22.62
N GLU A 526 2.07 -2.24 22.56
CA GLU A 526 3.02 -1.38 21.85
C GLU A 526 3.95 -2.26 21.02
N TYR A 527 4.13 -1.91 19.74
CA TYR A 527 4.98 -2.65 18.82
C TYR A 527 6.04 -1.72 18.23
N PRO A 528 7.30 -1.86 18.65
CA PRO A 528 8.41 -1.11 18.05
C PRO A 528 8.82 -1.75 16.71
N TYR A 529 9.13 -0.93 15.72
CA TYR A 529 9.59 -1.40 14.42
C TYR A 529 10.62 -0.45 13.81
N ASP A 530 11.56 -0.98 13.07
CA ASP A 530 12.69 -0.25 12.50
C ASP A 530 12.42 0.13 11.03
N VAL A 531 12.60 1.41 10.73
CA VAL A 531 12.51 1.95 9.36
C VAL A 531 13.77 2.76 9.05
N VAL A 532 13.96 3.08 7.78
CA VAL A 532 15.03 4.00 7.37
C VAL A 532 14.78 5.35 8.06
N GLY A 533 15.70 5.78 8.91
CA GLY A 533 15.57 7.00 9.69
C GLY A 533 15.36 6.79 11.18
N GLY A 534 15.25 5.52 11.64
CA GLY A 534 15.20 5.18 13.07
C GLY A 534 14.04 4.27 13.46
N GLN A 535 13.96 4.00 14.74
CA GLN A 535 12.92 3.18 15.34
C GLN A 535 11.61 3.99 15.45
N ARG A 536 10.50 3.35 15.13
CA ARG A 536 9.15 3.90 15.31
C ARG A 536 8.33 2.96 16.20
N ASN A 537 7.21 3.44 16.70
CA ASN A 537 6.33 2.69 17.59
C ASN A 537 4.87 2.86 17.15
N ILE A 538 4.09 1.78 17.19
CA ILE A 538 2.64 1.77 16.96
C ILE A 538 1.96 1.17 18.20
N LYS A 539 0.79 1.65 18.52
CA LYS A 539 -0.04 1.12 19.64
C LYS A 539 -1.31 0.49 19.07
N VAL A 540 -1.77 -0.59 19.70
CA VAL A 540 -3.06 -1.21 19.36
C VAL A 540 -4.18 -0.16 19.40
N ALA A 541 -4.14 0.74 20.39
CA ALA A 541 -5.11 1.83 20.54
C ALA A 541 -5.10 2.84 19.39
N ASP A 542 -4.07 2.82 18.51
CA ASP A 542 -4.04 3.67 17.33
C ASP A 542 -5.04 3.18 16.25
N PHE A 543 -5.43 1.88 16.29
CA PHE A 543 -6.42 1.30 15.37
C PHE A 543 -7.84 1.44 15.94
N ASP A 544 -8.28 2.68 16.11
CA ASP A 544 -9.65 3.00 16.49
C ASP A 544 -10.46 3.42 15.24
N ASP A 545 -11.77 3.45 15.35
CA ASP A 545 -12.66 3.77 14.21
C ASP A 545 -12.68 5.26 13.84
N LYS A 546 -11.80 6.07 14.46
CA LYS A 546 -11.69 7.51 14.22
C LYS A 546 -10.72 7.85 13.09
N VAL A 547 -9.89 6.90 12.67
CA VAL A 547 -8.96 7.05 11.54
C VAL A 547 -9.42 6.13 10.41
N ASP A 548 -9.93 6.70 9.31
CA ASP A 548 -10.33 5.94 8.13
C ASP A 548 -9.07 5.63 7.30
N ILE A 549 -8.95 4.39 6.88
CA ILE A 549 -7.80 3.89 6.12
C ILE A 549 -8.22 3.77 4.66
N LEU A 550 -7.49 4.44 3.79
CA LEU A 550 -7.83 4.60 2.37
C LEU A 550 -6.65 4.20 1.49
N PRO A 551 -6.91 3.72 0.27
CA PRO A 551 -5.83 3.63 -0.73
C PRO A 551 -5.32 5.00 -1.15
N VAL A 552 -4.04 5.11 -1.47
CA VAL A 552 -3.41 6.35 -1.95
C VAL A 552 -3.95 6.75 -3.33
N ALA A 553 -4.27 5.76 -4.17
CA ALA A 553 -4.71 6.00 -5.55
C ALA A 553 -6.11 6.59 -5.58
N ASP A 554 -6.23 7.92 -5.68
CA ASP A 554 -7.52 8.59 -5.85
C ASP A 554 -8.09 8.26 -7.24
N PRO A 555 -9.29 7.65 -7.33
CA PRO A 555 -9.89 7.30 -8.61
C PRO A 555 -10.26 8.50 -9.49
N ASN A 556 -10.28 9.71 -8.93
CA ASN A 556 -10.55 10.95 -9.67
C ASN A 556 -9.29 11.54 -10.29
N ILE A 557 -8.11 11.14 -9.85
CA ILE A 557 -6.81 11.63 -10.32
C ILE A 557 -6.05 10.45 -10.93
N PHE A 558 -6.18 10.31 -12.24
CA PHE A 558 -5.84 9.10 -12.97
C PHE A 558 -4.34 8.91 -13.20
N SER A 559 -3.55 9.97 -13.33
CA SER A 559 -2.14 9.84 -13.69
C SER A 559 -1.20 10.56 -12.73
N GLN A 560 0.01 10.06 -12.61
CA GLN A 560 1.07 10.69 -11.82
C GLN A 560 1.33 12.13 -12.30
N SER A 561 1.30 12.37 -13.60
CA SER A 561 1.47 13.72 -14.16
C SER A 561 0.35 14.67 -13.74
N GLN A 562 -0.89 14.19 -13.64
CA GLN A 562 -2.01 14.98 -13.10
C GLN A 562 -1.79 15.29 -11.62
N ARG A 563 -1.38 14.31 -10.82
CA ARG A 563 -1.08 14.53 -9.39
C ARG A 563 0.01 15.59 -9.20
N ILE A 564 1.09 15.51 -9.98
CA ILE A 564 2.18 16.51 -9.95
C ILE A 564 1.64 17.89 -10.35
N SER A 565 0.82 17.96 -11.40
CA SER A 565 0.25 19.25 -11.88
C SER A 565 -0.68 19.88 -10.85
N LEU A 566 -1.52 19.07 -10.19
CA LEU A 566 -2.42 19.54 -9.13
C LEU A 566 -1.62 20.02 -7.90
N ALA A 567 -0.66 19.22 -7.43
CA ALA A 567 0.20 19.59 -6.30
C ALA A 567 1.04 20.86 -6.62
N GLN A 568 1.49 21.02 -7.87
CA GLN A 568 2.20 22.22 -8.31
C GLN A 568 1.27 23.45 -8.27
N THR A 569 0.03 23.30 -8.72
CA THR A 569 -0.98 24.37 -8.66
C THR A 569 -1.30 24.74 -7.21
N GLU A 570 -1.48 23.75 -6.36
CA GLU A 570 -1.70 23.92 -4.91
C GLU A 570 -0.54 24.67 -4.27
N LEU A 571 0.69 24.25 -4.54
CA LEU A 571 1.89 24.92 -4.02
C LEU A 571 1.97 26.38 -4.50
N GLN A 572 1.64 26.65 -5.77
CA GLN A 572 1.61 28.02 -6.30
C GLN A 572 0.55 28.89 -5.59
N LEU A 573 -0.63 28.32 -5.33
CA LEU A 573 -1.68 29.01 -4.59
C LEU A 573 -1.25 29.29 -3.15
N ALA A 574 -0.64 28.30 -2.50
CA ALA A 574 -0.11 28.44 -1.13
C ALA A 574 0.99 29.50 -1.06
N MET A 575 1.89 29.54 -2.05
CA MET A 575 2.94 30.55 -2.14
C MET A 575 2.39 31.98 -2.40
N SER A 576 1.26 32.11 -3.08
CA SER A 576 0.66 33.41 -3.37
C SER A 576 0.09 34.07 -2.11
N ASN A 577 -0.32 33.27 -1.11
CA ASN A 577 -0.81 33.83 0.18
C ASN A 577 -0.37 32.93 1.35
N PRO A 578 0.91 33.03 1.76
CA PRO A 578 1.48 32.14 2.79
C PRO A 578 0.81 32.26 4.17
N GLN A 579 0.10 33.35 4.46
CA GLN A 579 -0.57 33.55 5.75
C GLN A 579 -1.85 32.72 5.91
N MET A 580 -2.46 32.34 4.79
CA MET A 580 -3.71 31.57 4.80
C MET A 580 -3.50 30.05 4.60
N HIS A 581 -2.29 29.65 4.19
CA HIS A 581 -2.00 28.25 3.81
C HIS A 581 -0.88 27.67 4.64
N ASN A 582 -0.92 26.37 4.87
CA ASN A 582 0.18 25.62 5.47
C ASN A 582 1.19 25.25 4.36
N LEU A 583 2.23 26.04 4.22
CA LEU A 583 3.28 25.85 3.22
C LEU A 583 4.01 24.50 3.39
N TYR A 584 4.18 24.05 4.65
CA TYR A 584 4.84 22.79 4.93
C TYR A 584 4.08 21.62 4.28
N GLU A 585 2.76 21.56 4.48
CA GLU A 585 1.92 20.50 3.89
C GLU A 585 1.89 20.60 2.36
N ALA A 586 1.79 21.80 1.79
CA ALA A 586 1.81 21.99 0.34
C ALA A 586 3.12 21.52 -0.31
N TYR A 587 4.27 21.75 0.35
CA TYR A 587 5.56 21.21 -0.11
C TYR A 587 5.60 19.70 0.06
N ARG A 588 5.07 19.17 1.15
CA ARG A 588 5.01 17.73 1.43
C ARG A 588 4.18 17.00 0.36
N ASP A 589 3.00 17.54 0.04
CA ASP A 589 2.12 16.97 -0.99
C ASP A 589 2.79 16.99 -2.36
N MET A 590 3.57 18.04 -2.67
CA MET A 590 4.36 18.10 -3.90
C MET A 590 5.44 17.01 -3.92
N TYR A 591 6.16 16.78 -2.82
CA TYR A 591 7.17 15.71 -2.73
C TYR A 591 6.52 14.32 -2.80
N GLU A 592 5.35 14.13 -2.18
CA GLU A 592 4.58 12.86 -2.28
C GLU A 592 4.12 12.61 -3.72
N ALA A 593 3.63 13.64 -4.42
CA ALA A 593 3.20 13.53 -5.82
C ALA A 593 4.36 13.15 -6.75
N ILE A 594 5.56 13.67 -6.50
CA ILE A 594 6.78 13.34 -7.26
C ILE A 594 7.26 11.90 -6.94
N GLY A 595 6.93 11.38 -5.74
CA GLY A 595 7.32 10.03 -5.30
C GLY A 595 8.64 9.96 -4.54
N VAL A 596 8.97 11.01 -3.81
CA VAL A 596 10.19 11.07 -2.97
C VAL A 596 9.99 10.19 -1.72
N LYS A 597 10.93 9.28 -1.45
CA LYS A 597 10.81 8.32 -0.33
C LYS A 597 11.17 8.92 1.03
N ASN A 598 12.10 9.88 1.09
CA ASN A 598 12.66 10.40 2.34
C ASN A 598 12.24 11.86 2.57
N ILE A 599 10.93 12.13 2.53
CA ILE A 599 10.38 13.49 2.63
C ILE A 599 10.78 14.14 3.96
N ASP A 600 10.70 13.41 5.07
CA ASP A 600 11.01 13.94 6.42
C ASP A 600 12.48 14.38 6.57
N GLN A 601 13.39 13.84 5.75
CA GLN A 601 14.81 14.26 5.74
C GLN A 601 15.02 15.53 4.91
N ILE A 602 14.26 15.67 3.82
CA ILE A 602 14.36 16.82 2.91
C ILE A 602 13.60 18.01 3.49
N LEU A 603 12.41 17.73 4.04
CA LEU A 603 11.49 18.71 4.62
C LEU A 603 11.21 18.31 6.08
N PRO A 604 12.13 18.59 7.01
CA PRO A 604 11.89 18.25 8.41
C PRO A 604 10.67 19.02 8.94
N PRO A 605 9.84 18.36 9.76
CA PRO A 605 8.64 19.00 10.28
C PRO A 605 9.00 20.26 11.09
N PRO A 606 8.20 21.32 11.02
CA PRO A 606 8.48 22.53 11.77
C PRO A 606 8.54 22.22 13.27
N GLN A 607 9.67 22.52 13.88
CA GLN A 607 9.87 22.29 15.30
C GLN A 607 8.91 23.16 16.07
N GLN A 608 8.03 22.56 16.83
CA GLN A 608 7.12 23.30 17.68
C GLN A 608 7.87 23.87 18.84
N PRO A 609 7.62 25.16 19.18
CA PRO A 609 8.24 25.74 20.36
C PRO A 609 7.85 24.94 21.60
N MET A 610 8.84 24.56 22.38
CA MET A 610 8.67 23.86 23.67
C MET A 610 9.06 24.78 24.80
N PRO A 611 8.50 24.61 26.01
CA PRO A 611 8.94 25.41 27.16
C PRO A 611 10.44 25.22 27.36
N MET A 612 11.17 26.33 27.45
CA MET A 612 12.63 26.32 27.61
C MET A 612 12.99 27.24 28.76
N ASP A 613 14.23 27.13 29.26
CA ASP A 613 14.73 28.05 30.24
C ASP A 613 15.07 29.39 29.59
N PRO A 614 15.08 30.49 30.36
CA PRO A 614 15.25 31.85 29.78
C PRO A 614 16.61 32.06 29.11
N ALA A 615 17.65 31.29 29.50
CA ALA A 615 18.95 31.41 28.84
C ALA A 615 18.90 30.78 27.45
N ALA A 616 18.18 29.65 27.30
CA ALA A 616 17.97 28.99 25.99
C ALA A 616 17.14 29.89 25.07
N GLU A 617 16.11 30.57 25.58
CA GLU A 617 15.30 31.50 24.81
C GLU A 617 16.14 32.71 24.33
N ASN A 618 17.05 33.21 25.16
CA ASN A 618 18.00 34.24 24.76
C ASN A 618 18.90 33.82 23.59
N ILE A 619 19.37 32.55 23.61
CA ILE A 619 20.17 31.97 22.50
C ILE A 619 19.32 31.82 21.22
N MET A 620 18.05 31.44 21.37
CA MET A 620 17.12 31.35 20.24
C MET A 620 16.89 32.73 19.61
N ALA A 621 16.70 33.76 20.45
CA ALA A 621 16.56 35.16 19.99
C ALA A 621 17.78 35.60 19.18
N MET A 622 19.00 35.24 19.64
CA MET A 622 20.24 35.55 18.91
C MET A 622 20.30 34.81 17.55
N SER A 623 19.80 33.58 17.50
CA SER A 623 19.84 32.75 16.32
C SER A 623 18.71 33.02 15.32
N GLY A 624 17.78 33.93 15.67
CA GLY A 624 16.62 34.27 14.84
C GLY A 624 15.59 33.14 14.77
N LYS A 625 15.65 32.18 15.70
CA LYS A 625 14.68 31.07 15.75
C LYS A 625 13.44 31.48 16.55
N PRO A 626 12.26 30.95 16.19
CA PRO A 626 11.04 31.27 16.94
C PRO A 626 11.06 30.65 18.33
N PHE A 627 10.60 31.42 19.32
CA PHE A 627 10.39 30.99 20.70
C PHE A 627 9.17 31.73 21.24
N GLN A 628 8.54 31.19 22.27
CA GLN A 628 7.32 31.78 22.85
C GLN A 628 7.17 31.37 24.30
N ALA A 629 6.42 32.18 25.06
CA ALA A 629 6.12 31.90 26.47
C ALA A 629 5.03 30.80 26.58
N PHE A 630 5.09 30.01 27.65
CA PHE A 630 4.12 28.95 27.96
C PHE A 630 3.58 29.09 29.36
N LYS A 631 2.28 28.71 29.52
CA LYS A 631 1.61 28.71 30.82
C LYS A 631 2.35 27.78 31.81
N GLY A 632 2.53 28.23 33.03
CA GLY A 632 3.20 27.46 34.09
C GLY A 632 4.71 27.61 34.15
N GLN A 633 5.29 28.48 33.32
CA GLN A 633 6.71 28.88 33.47
C GLN A 633 6.84 29.90 34.59
N ASP A 634 8.05 30.06 35.16
CA ASP A 634 8.36 31.17 36.06
C ASP A 634 8.50 32.46 35.22
N HIS A 635 7.38 33.06 34.92
CA HIS A 635 7.32 34.23 34.03
C HIS A 635 8.21 35.39 34.56
N ARG A 636 8.29 35.58 35.89
CA ARG A 636 9.10 36.63 36.48
C ARG A 636 10.60 36.41 36.25
N ALA A 637 11.06 35.19 36.46
CA ALA A 637 12.43 34.80 36.15
C ALA A 637 12.82 34.98 34.68
N HIS A 638 11.89 34.61 33.77
CA HIS A 638 12.09 34.81 32.34
C HIS A 638 12.21 36.30 31.99
N ILE A 639 11.25 37.11 32.43
CA ILE A 639 11.25 38.54 32.15
C ILE A 639 12.56 39.21 32.68
N THR A 640 12.96 38.90 33.91
CA THR A 640 14.19 39.47 34.51
C THR A 640 15.42 39.03 33.70
N SER A 641 15.48 37.78 33.29
CA SER A 641 16.60 37.25 32.47
C SER A 641 16.66 37.93 31.09
N HIS A 642 15.49 38.12 30.44
CA HIS A 642 15.44 38.81 29.15
C HIS A 642 15.80 40.29 29.28
N LEU A 643 15.34 40.97 30.32
CA LEU A 643 15.70 42.38 30.58
C LEU A 643 17.22 42.55 30.81
N ASN A 644 17.83 41.65 31.58
CA ASN A 644 19.29 41.66 31.79
C ASN A 644 20.06 41.40 30.49
N PHE A 645 19.54 40.48 29.66
CA PHE A 645 20.13 40.21 28.34
C PHE A 645 19.97 41.39 27.38
N MET A 646 18.81 42.02 27.38
CA MET A 646 18.52 43.24 26.57
C MET A 646 19.46 44.40 26.95
N ALA A 647 19.90 44.50 28.20
CA ALA A 647 20.84 45.52 28.68
C ALA A 647 22.26 45.36 28.13
N THR A 648 22.61 44.22 27.53
CA THR A 648 23.94 44.01 26.94
C THR A 648 24.09 44.80 25.63
N ASN A 649 25.33 45.23 25.37
CA ASN A 649 25.65 46.05 24.18
C ASN A 649 25.34 45.30 22.85
N MET A 650 25.37 43.97 22.88
CA MET A 650 25.07 43.15 21.72
C MET A 650 23.62 43.26 21.27
N VAL A 651 22.70 43.18 22.23
CA VAL A 651 21.25 43.25 21.93
C VAL A 651 20.83 44.69 21.66
N LYS A 652 21.39 45.65 22.39
CA LYS A 652 21.13 47.09 22.19
C LYS A 652 21.40 47.55 20.76
N ASN A 653 22.42 46.95 20.13
CA ASN A 653 22.82 47.31 18.76
C ASN A 653 22.08 46.52 17.68
N ASN A 654 21.20 45.57 18.05
CA ASN A 654 20.48 44.71 17.12
C ASN A 654 18.96 44.83 17.32
N PRO A 655 18.29 45.65 16.48
CA PRO A 655 16.87 45.90 16.65
C PRO A 655 15.97 44.66 16.46
N MET A 656 16.41 43.68 15.69
CA MET A 656 15.62 42.46 15.49
C MET A 656 15.59 41.56 16.74
N ILE A 657 16.74 41.41 17.40
CA ILE A 657 16.84 40.63 18.65
C ILE A 657 16.04 41.38 19.75
N MET A 658 16.20 42.69 19.80
CA MET A 658 15.47 43.54 20.74
C MET A 658 13.95 43.38 20.60
N ALA A 659 13.43 43.45 19.37
CA ALA A 659 11.99 43.30 19.10
C ALA A 659 11.48 41.90 19.44
N ALA A 660 12.25 40.83 19.17
CA ALA A 660 11.90 39.47 19.50
C ALA A 660 11.79 39.23 21.02
N LEU A 661 12.75 39.77 21.79
CA LEU A 661 12.75 39.70 23.25
C LEU A 661 11.63 40.52 23.86
N GLN A 662 11.38 41.71 23.34
CA GLN A 662 10.26 42.55 23.79
C GLN A 662 8.93 41.89 23.58
N LYS A 663 8.74 41.25 22.43
CA LYS A 663 7.54 40.47 22.11
C LYS A 663 7.35 39.32 23.14
N ASN A 664 8.40 38.57 23.41
CA ASN A 664 8.36 37.45 24.34
C ASN A 664 8.10 37.92 25.79
N ILE A 665 8.73 39.00 26.23
CA ILE A 665 8.43 39.65 27.53
C ILE A 665 6.94 39.97 27.64
N PHE A 666 6.36 40.52 26.55
CA PHE A 666 4.93 40.85 26.52
C PHE A 666 4.06 39.59 26.61
N GLU A 667 4.48 38.46 25.99
CA GLU A 667 3.81 37.19 26.10
C GLU A 667 3.84 36.68 27.56
N HIS A 668 5.01 36.74 28.21
CA HIS A 668 5.14 36.36 29.64
C HIS A 668 4.27 37.22 30.55
N ILE A 669 4.22 38.53 30.35
CA ILE A 669 3.37 39.45 31.10
C ILE A 669 1.88 39.08 30.91
N SER A 670 1.48 38.77 29.66
CA SER A 670 0.10 38.40 29.35
C SER A 670 -0.30 37.06 30.03
N LEU A 671 0.59 36.09 30.02
CA LEU A 671 0.33 34.79 30.67
C LEU A 671 0.33 34.93 32.19
N MET A 672 1.26 35.70 32.77
CA MET A 672 1.29 35.99 34.22
C MET A 672 0.02 36.67 34.69
N ALA A 673 -0.46 37.67 33.92
CA ALA A 673 -1.71 38.37 34.20
C ALA A 673 -2.90 37.38 34.10
N GLN A 674 -2.88 36.46 33.16
CA GLN A 674 -3.93 35.47 33.00
C GLN A 674 -3.94 34.46 34.17
N GLU A 675 -2.76 34.00 34.58
CA GLU A 675 -2.63 33.09 35.73
C GLU A 675 -3.10 33.77 37.04
N GLN A 676 -2.71 35.02 37.24
CA GLN A 676 -3.17 35.79 38.39
C GLN A 676 -4.68 36.02 38.37
N LEU A 677 -5.25 36.30 37.18
CA LEU A 677 -6.68 36.46 36.99
C LEU A 677 -7.43 35.14 37.31
N GLU A 678 -6.87 34.00 36.88
CA GLU A 678 -7.46 32.64 37.17
C GLU A 678 -7.51 32.36 38.67
N ILE A 679 -6.57 32.94 39.44
CA ILE A 679 -6.54 32.81 40.90
C ILE A 679 -7.54 33.79 41.53
N GLU A 680 -7.52 35.08 41.12
CA GLU A 680 -8.37 36.16 41.70
C GLU A 680 -9.87 35.99 41.37
N PHE A 681 -10.18 35.54 40.12
CA PHE A 681 -11.56 35.48 39.61
C PHE A 681 -11.98 34.01 39.35
N ARG A 682 -11.51 33.09 40.18
CA ARG A 682 -11.76 31.68 40.02
C ARG A 682 -13.26 31.31 40.04
N GLU A 683 -14.00 31.95 40.98
CA GLU A 683 -15.43 31.70 41.13
C GLU A 683 -16.25 32.26 39.96
N GLU A 684 -15.93 33.48 39.52
CA GLU A 684 -16.55 34.18 38.40
C GLU A 684 -16.28 33.46 37.07
N ILE A 685 -15.05 32.97 36.88
CA ILE A 685 -14.70 32.19 35.70
C ILE A 685 -15.49 30.87 35.67
N GLN A 686 -15.59 30.17 36.80
CA GLN A 686 -16.42 28.96 36.91
C GLN A 686 -17.91 29.25 36.63
N GLN A 687 -18.42 30.36 37.16
CA GLN A 687 -19.80 30.80 36.89
C GLN A 687 -20.01 31.07 35.41
N LEU A 688 -19.08 31.78 34.76
CA LEU A 688 -19.12 32.07 33.33
C LEU A 688 -19.11 30.76 32.49
N MET A 689 -18.26 29.82 32.85
CA MET A 689 -18.19 28.49 32.17
C MET A 689 -19.48 27.71 32.31
N GLN A 690 -20.08 27.70 33.52
CA GLN A 690 -21.38 27.05 33.79
C GLN A 690 -22.52 27.67 32.98
N LEU A 691 -22.59 29.00 32.93
CA LEU A 691 -23.59 29.74 32.16
C LEU A 691 -23.45 29.46 30.65
N GLN A 692 -22.20 29.45 30.15
CA GLN A 692 -21.88 29.13 28.73
C GLN A 692 -22.25 27.67 28.40
N GLN A 693 -21.97 26.72 29.31
CA GLN A 693 -22.31 25.32 29.13
C GLN A 693 -23.83 25.11 29.13
N MET A 694 -24.54 25.77 30.07
CA MET A 694 -26.02 25.73 30.10
C MET A 694 -26.63 26.32 28.84
N ALA A 695 -26.06 27.40 28.32
CA ALA A 695 -26.51 28.04 27.08
C ALA A 695 -26.31 27.13 25.86
N GLN A 696 -25.23 26.34 25.84
CA GLN A 696 -24.96 25.37 24.76
C GLN A 696 -25.88 24.13 24.86
N MET A 697 -26.15 23.64 26.07
CA MET A 697 -27.02 22.46 26.31
C MET A 697 -28.50 22.77 26.04
N ASN A 698 -28.93 23.99 26.29
CA ASN A 698 -30.32 24.42 26.12
C ASN A 698 -30.40 25.74 25.37
N PRO A 699 -30.49 25.69 24.02
CA PRO A 699 -30.48 26.91 23.20
C PRO A 699 -31.62 27.90 23.52
N ALA A 700 -32.75 27.44 24.05
CA ALA A 700 -33.85 28.33 24.45
C ALA A 700 -33.51 29.16 25.70
N MET A 701 -32.77 28.60 26.64
CA MET A 701 -32.22 29.32 27.80
C MET A 701 -31.05 30.24 27.40
N GLY A 702 -30.22 29.78 26.48
CA GLY A 702 -29.07 30.55 25.98
C GLY A 702 -29.48 31.83 25.23
N GLN A 703 -30.70 31.89 24.69
CA GLN A 703 -31.24 33.06 24.01
C GLN A 703 -32.00 34.00 24.95
N SER A 704 -32.17 33.65 26.23
CA SER A 704 -32.84 34.56 27.16
C SER A 704 -32.01 35.83 27.41
N PRO A 705 -32.62 37.01 27.38
CA PRO A 705 -31.87 38.29 27.54
C PRO A 705 -31.13 38.37 28.87
N GLU A 706 -31.66 37.76 29.92
CA GLU A 706 -31.05 37.74 31.26
C GLU A 706 -29.77 36.97 31.32
N VAL A 707 -29.70 35.78 30.73
CA VAL A 707 -28.51 34.92 30.69
C VAL A 707 -27.43 35.57 29.81
N GLN A 708 -27.82 36.11 28.66
CA GLN A 708 -26.88 36.82 27.77
C GLN A 708 -26.28 38.06 28.46
N GLN A 709 -27.11 38.80 29.21
CA GLN A 709 -26.64 39.98 29.93
C GLN A 709 -25.67 39.60 31.06
N GLN A 710 -25.92 38.51 31.79
CA GLN A 710 -25.01 38.01 32.82
C GLN A 710 -23.68 37.52 32.21
N ILE A 711 -23.70 36.77 31.12
CA ILE A 711 -22.51 36.32 30.41
C ILE A 711 -21.68 37.53 29.96
N MET A 712 -22.38 38.55 29.39
CA MET A 712 -21.71 39.76 28.91
C MET A 712 -21.10 40.59 30.06
N GLN A 713 -21.79 40.72 31.17
CA GLN A 713 -21.31 41.48 32.35
C GLN A 713 -20.07 40.76 32.96
N LEU A 714 -20.12 39.45 33.17
CA LEU A 714 -19.01 38.65 33.71
C LEU A 714 -17.80 38.69 32.77
N SER A 715 -18.04 38.50 31.47
CA SER A 715 -16.99 38.59 30.45
C SER A 715 -16.31 39.96 30.43
N MET A 716 -17.09 41.05 30.45
CA MET A 716 -16.53 42.41 30.50
C MET A 716 -15.74 42.67 31.77
N ALA A 717 -16.21 42.21 32.94
CA ALA A 717 -15.51 42.39 34.22
C ALA A 717 -14.16 41.68 34.22
N ILE A 718 -14.15 40.44 33.73
CA ILE A 718 -12.94 39.63 33.63
C ILE A 718 -11.94 40.28 32.63
N GLU A 719 -12.41 40.72 31.45
CA GLU A 719 -11.57 41.40 30.45
C GLU A 719 -11.00 42.72 30.97
N ALA A 720 -11.82 43.51 31.63
CA ALA A 720 -11.38 44.79 32.19
C ALA A 720 -10.30 44.57 33.27
N ARG A 721 -10.46 43.55 34.12
CA ARG A 721 -9.46 43.21 35.13
C ARG A 721 -8.17 42.69 34.50
N LYS A 722 -8.28 41.81 33.48
CA LYS A 722 -7.14 41.31 32.73
C LYS A 722 -6.32 42.48 32.09
N ALA A 723 -7.02 43.40 31.45
CA ALA A 723 -6.39 44.57 30.83
C ALA A 723 -5.67 45.42 31.87
N LYS A 724 -6.29 45.61 33.05
CA LYS A 724 -5.69 46.35 34.14
C LYS A 724 -4.43 45.63 34.67
N LEU A 725 -4.49 44.35 34.93
CA LEU A 725 -3.34 43.56 35.40
C LEU A 725 -2.18 43.65 34.39
N ILE A 726 -2.47 43.52 33.10
CA ILE A 726 -1.44 43.64 32.04
C ILE A 726 -0.80 45.02 32.08
N SER A 727 -1.61 46.08 32.24
CA SER A 727 -1.15 47.46 32.32
C SER A 727 -0.24 47.68 33.55
N ASP A 728 -0.70 47.24 34.72
CA ASP A 728 0.03 47.42 35.99
C ASP A 728 1.37 46.62 35.93
N MET A 729 1.36 45.42 35.47
CA MET A 729 2.57 44.57 35.31
C MET A 729 3.53 45.16 34.26
N THR A 730 2.99 45.66 33.14
CA THR A 730 3.81 46.32 32.10
C THR A 730 4.51 47.53 32.65
N GLN A 731 3.81 48.31 33.50
CA GLN A 731 4.42 49.48 34.15
C GLN A 731 5.49 49.07 35.14
N GLU A 732 5.24 48.07 35.99
CA GLU A 732 6.23 47.51 36.93
C GLU A 732 7.52 47.09 36.22
N PHE A 733 7.37 46.29 35.14
CA PHE A 733 8.53 45.82 34.39
C PHE A 733 9.24 46.93 33.59
N LYS A 734 8.55 47.96 33.15
CA LYS A 734 9.18 49.15 32.56
C LYS A 734 10.05 49.89 33.56
N GLU A 735 9.60 49.97 34.80
CA GLU A 735 10.39 50.57 35.90
C GLU A 735 11.61 49.72 36.23
N GLU A 736 11.44 48.38 36.20
CA GLU A 736 12.53 47.42 36.39
C GLU A 736 13.53 47.52 35.22
N GLU A 737 13.07 47.58 33.99
CA GLU A 737 13.89 47.83 32.79
C GLU A 737 14.73 49.10 32.91
N ALA A 738 14.10 50.18 33.34
CA ALA A 738 14.79 51.47 33.52
C ALA A 738 15.90 51.40 34.60
N LYS A 739 15.64 50.68 35.69
CA LYS A 739 16.65 50.43 36.77
C LYS A 739 17.80 49.59 36.22
N ILE A 740 17.54 48.43 35.60
CA ILE A 740 18.55 47.54 35.02
C ILE A 740 19.41 48.30 33.99
N MET A 741 18.76 49.02 33.10
CA MET A 741 19.46 49.84 32.10
C MET A 741 20.31 50.96 32.67
N GLY A 742 19.88 51.56 33.81
CA GLY A 742 20.63 52.57 34.55
C GLY A 742 21.79 51.99 35.31
N ASP A 743 21.59 50.93 36.07
CA ASP A 743 22.64 50.26 36.89
C ASP A 743 23.75 49.63 36.05
N PHE A 744 23.47 49.09 34.91
CA PHE A 744 24.49 48.54 33.99
C PHE A 744 25.54 49.57 33.57
N GLY A 745 25.22 50.87 33.69
CA GLY A 745 26.16 51.96 33.43
C GLY A 745 27.24 52.11 34.50
N ASN A 746 27.00 51.67 35.73
CA ASN A 746 27.85 52.01 36.90
C ASN A 746 28.50 50.82 37.62
N ASP A 747 28.05 49.59 37.44
CA ASP A 747 28.58 48.39 38.12
C ASP A 747 29.79 47.75 37.39
N PRO A 748 30.99 47.66 38.00
CA PRO A 748 32.19 47.06 37.38
C PRO A 748 32.01 45.58 37.08
N VAL A 749 31.26 44.81 37.90
CA VAL A 749 31.05 43.36 37.72
C VAL A 749 30.06 43.11 36.58
N ALA A 750 29.02 43.94 36.49
CA ALA A 750 28.07 43.91 35.39
C ALA A 750 28.76 44.26 34.04
N LYS A 751 29.68 45.26 34.07
CA LYS A 751 30.51 45.59 32.89
C LYS A 751 31.41 44.44 32.44
N LEU A 752 31.99 43.71 33.40
CA LEU A 752 32.84 42.51 33.10
C LEU A 752 32.02 41.36 32.54
N LYS A 753 30.86 41.07 33.14
CA LYS A 753 29.93 40.05 32.63
C LYS A 753 29.35 40.38 31.24
N ALA A 754 28.99 41.62 31.05
CA ALA A 754 28.52 42.10 29.76
C ALA A 754 29.61 41.97 28.69
N ARG A 755 30.86 42.27 29.03
CA ARG A 755 32.02 42.16 28.16
C ARG A 755 32.34 40.71 27.83
N GLU A 756 32.17 39.78 28.81
CA GLU A 756 32.32 38.32 28.59
C GLU A 756 31.23 37.81 27.64
N LEU A 757 30.00 38.24 27.85
CA LEU A 757 28.85 37.88 26.98
C LEU A 757 29.04 38.44 25.57
N ASP A 758 29.49 39.69 25.45
CA ASP A 758 29.80 40.30 24.15
C ASP A 758 30.91 39.55 23.42
N LEU A 759 31.95 39.10 24.12
CA LEU A 759 33.05 38.30 23.54
C LEU A 759 32.57 36.95 23.04
N ARG A 760 31.75 36.25 23.83
CA ARG A 760 31.14 34.95 23.45
C ARG A 760 30.22 35.12 22.27
N ALA A 761 29.48 36.18 22.21
CA ALA A 761 28.58 36.49 21.12
C ALA A 761 29.34 36.80 19.84
N MET A 762 30.42 37.61 19.92
CA MET A 762 31.30 37.91 18.77
C MET A 762 31.95 36.61 18.24
N ASP A 763 32.40 35.70 19.11
CA ASP A 763 32.95 34.40 18.74
C ASP A 763 31.93 33.56 17.99
N ASN A 764 30.67 33.53 18.46
CA ASN A 764 29.57 32.81 17.81
C ASN A 764 29.21 33.44 16.46
N GLU A 765 29.17 34.76 16.39
CA GLU A 765 28.91 35.48 15.11
C GLU A 765 30.05 35.25 14.11
N GLN A 766 31.30 35.23 14.59
CA GLN A 766 32.44 34.92 13.73
C GLN A 766 32.37 33.47 13.19
N LYS A 767 31.99 32.49 14.03
CA LYS A 767 31.77 31.13 13.60
C LYS A 767 30.63 31.00 12.59
N ARG A 768 29.56 31.77 12.79
CA ARG A 768 28.43 31.79 11.88
C ARG A 768 28.83 32.40 10.53
N MET A 769 29.56 33.51 10.53
CA MET A 769 30.07 34.14 9.30
C MET A 769 31.03 33.20 8.54
N GLN A 770 31.86 32.45 9.26
CA GLN A 770 32.73 31.44 8.68
C GLN A 770 31.93 30.26 8.08
N ALA A 771 30.85 29.83 8.73
CA ALA A 771 29.99 28.77 8.24
C ALA A 771 29.23 29.24 6.98
N ASP A 772 28.71 30.46 6.99
CA ASP A 772 28.04 31.05 5.82
C ASP A 772 29.00 31.29 4.66
N ALA A 773 30.24 31.70 4.94
CA ALA A 773 31.29 31.81 3.92
C ALA A 773 31.63 30.44 3.28
N ARG A 774 31.72 29.41 4.10
CA ARG A 774 31.93 28.04 3.59
C ARG A 774 30.73 27.56 2.75
N LEU A 775 29.50 27.79 3.22
CA LEU A 775 28.29 27.44 2.48
C LEU A 775 28.23 28.16 1.11
N ASN A 776 28.59 29.45 1.09
CA ASN A 776 28.61 30.23 -0.16
C ASN A 776 29.74 29.75 -1.09
N LEU A 777 30.88 29.35 -0.54
CA LEU A 777 31.99 28.79 -1.33
C LEU A 777 31.57 27.42 -1.94
N ASP A 778 30.88 26.59 -1.17
CA ASP A 778 30.39 25.28 -1.64
C ASP A 778 29.27 25.46 -2.69
N LYS A 779 28.39 26.45 -2.51
CA LYS A 779 27.40 26.80 -3.54
C LYS A 779 28.06 27.28 -4.84
N SER A 780 29.08 28.10 -4.73
CA SER A 780 29.84 28.57 -5.90
C SER A 780 30.57 27.42 -6.60
N ARG A 781 31.11 26.47 -5.83
CA ARG A 781 31.74 25.24 -6.39
C ARG A 781 30.70 24.35 -7.07
N ALA A 782 29.52 24.22 -6.48
CA ALA A 782 28.41 23.43 -7.05
C ALA A 782 27.94 24.05 -8.38
N MET A 783 27.77 25.38 -8.44
CA MET A 783 27.44 26.09 -9.67
C MET A 783 28.51 25.92 -10.75
N MET A 784 29.77 26.08 -10.38
CA MET A 784 30.90 25.92 -11.33
C MET A 784 31.00 24.48 -11.86
N ASN A 785 30.64 23.48 -11.03
CA ASN A 785 30.60 22.09 -11.48
C ASN A 785 29.41 21.83 -12.41
N GLN A 786 28.30 22.52 -12.18
CA GLN A 786 27.11 22.43 -13.04
C GLN A 786 27.42 23.07 -14.42
N ASP A 787 28.03 24.25 -14.44
CA ASP A 787 28.44 24.93 -15.66
C ASP A 787 29.42 24.06 -16.48
N LEU A 788 30.37 23.41 -15.78
CA LEU A 788 31.34 22.48 -16.41
C LEU A 788 30.63 21.21 -16.97
N GLN A 789 29.56 20.77 -16.34
CA GLN A 789 28.77 19.64 -16.85
C GLN A 789 27.96 20.04 -18.09
N GLU A 790 27.35 21.24 -18.05
CA GLU A 790 26.60 21.77 -19.19
C GLU A 790 27.56 21.98 -20.40
N GLU A 791 28.73 22.54 -20.18
CA GLU A 791 29.76 22.73 -21.23
C GLU A 791 30.19 21.38 -21.84
N LYS A 792 30.33 20.33 -21.03
CA LYS A 792 30.61 18.96 -21.51
C LYS A 792 29.44 18.36 -22.30
N LEU A 793 28.23 18.65 -21.91
CA LEU A 793 27.03 18.21 -22.64
C LEU A 793 26.94 18.89 -24.00
N ASP A 794 27.17 20.19 -24.05
CA ASP A 794 27.21 20.97 -25.29
C ASP A 794 28.32 20.47 -26.24
N GLN A 795 29.52 20.22 -25.72
CA GLN A 795 30.63 19.66 -26.50
C GLN A 795 30.29 18.25 -27.07
N ASN A 796 29.63 17.42 -26.30
CA ASN A 796 29.20 16.11 -26.73
C ASN A 796 28.08 16.20 -27.80
N GLU A 797 27.16 17.16 -27.64
CA GLU A 797 26.13 17.40 -28.66
C GLU A 797 26.72 17.92 -29.96
N GLU A 798 27.71 18.81 -29.89
CA GLU A 798 28.43 19.30 -31.05
C GLU A 798 29.19 18.19 -31.76
N LEU A 799 29.86 17.33 -30.98
CA LEU A 799 30.57 16.14 -31.51
C LEU A 799 29.57 15.14 -32.16
N ALA A 800 28.38 14.98 -31.58
CA ALA A 800 27.32 14.14 -32.16
C ALA A 800 26.81 14.72 -33.49
N LYS A 801 26.63 16.04 -33.56
CA LYS A 801 26.25 16.76 -34.79
C LYS A 801 27.31 16.63 -35.87
N LEU A 802 28.59 16.75 -35.50
CA LEU A 802 29.72 16.55 -36.42
C LEU A 802 29.77 15.10 -36.96
N ARG A 803 29.58 14.10 -36.09
CA ARG A 803 29.51 12.68 -36.48
C ARG A 803 28.33 12.38 -37.40
N ALA A 804 27.15 12.97 -37.11
CA ALA A 804 25.97 12.86 -37.97
C ALA A 804 26.24 13.45 -39.36
N ASN A 805 26.81 14.65 -39.40
CA ASN A 805 27.16 15.32 -40.68
C ASN A 805 28.19 14.52 -41.48
N THR A 806 29.28 13.99 -40.87
CA THR A 806 30.25 13.12 -41.52
C THR A 806 29.60 11.80 -42.00
N SER A 807 28.61 11.28 -41.30
CA SER A 807 27.85 10.10 -41.71
C SER A 807 26.98 10.39 -42.94
N ILE A 808 26.36 11.57 -42.97
CA ILE A 808 25.54 12.03 -44.11
C ILE A 808 26.43 12.25 -45.33
N GLU A 809 27.61 12.91 -45.18
CA GLU A 809 28.59 13.12 -46.25
C GLU A 809 29.09 11.80 -46.81
N LYS A 810 29.44 10.81 -45.96
CA LYS A 810 29.83 9.45 -46.39
C LYS A 810 28.69 8.75 -47.14
N THR A 811 27.45 8.95 -46.74
CA THR A 811 26.26 8.35 -47.39
C THR A 811 26.02 9.00 -48.76
N ILE A 812 26.19 10.33 -48.85
CA ILE A 812 26.10 11.09 -50.11
C ILE A 812 27.23 10.68 -51.09
N LEU A 813 28.49 10.60 -50.58
CA LEU A 813 29.63 10.17 -51.37
C LEU A 813 29.46 8.72 -51.87
N GLY A 814 28.94 7.84 -51.03
CA GLY A 814 28.60 6.45 -51.39
C GLY A 814 27.52 6.37 -52.46
N LYS A 815 26.53 7.22 -52.42
CA LYS A 815 25.45 7.29 -53.46
C LYS A 815 25.96 7.90 -54.75
N THR A 816 26.86 8.87 -54.71
CA THR A 816 27.46 9.50 -55.89
C THR A 816 28.45 8.51 -56.57
N LEU A 817 29.19 7.77 -55.86
CA LEU A 817 30.03 6.67 -56.39
C LEU A 817 29.20 5.50 -56.98
N UNK A 818 28.21 5.24 -56.55
CA UNK A 818 27.27 4.27 -57.01
C UNK A 818 26.60 4.71 -58.26
N UNK A 819 26.50 5.81 -58.37
CA UNK A 819 25.96 6.39 -59.52
C UNK A 819 27.00 6.47 -60.67
N UNK A 820 27.95 6.58 -60.35
CA UNK A 820 28.99 6.57 -61.33
C UNK A 820 29.32 5.16 -61.78
N UNK A 821 28.97 4.45 -61.17
CA UNK A 821 29.09 3.09 -61.55
C UNK A 821 28.04 2.62 -62.50
N TYR A 822 26.91 3.21 -62.44
CA TYR A 822 25.82 2.88 -63.38
C TYR A 822 25.96 3.51 -64.75
N GLU A 823 26.74 4.53 -64.87
CA GLU A 823 26.93 5.18 -66.22
C GLU A 823 28.10 4.60 -67.04
N LYS A 824 28.84 3.64 -66.50
CA LYS A 824 30.00 3.01 -67.20
C LYS A 824 29.78 1.55 -67.60
N ASN A 825 28.57 1.04 -67.58
CA ASN A 825 28.27 -0.31 -68.10
C ASN A 825 27.17 -0.23 -69.17
#